data_a11db24e4ec1aabda1f64b11239f3cf4
#
_entry.id   a11db24e4ec1aabda1f64b11239f3cf4
#
_cell.length_a   1.000
_cell.length_b   1.000
_cell.length_c   1.000
_cell.angle_alpha   90.00
_cell.angle_beta   90.00
_cell.angle_gamma   90.00
#
_symmetry.space_group_name_H-M   'P 1'
#
loop_
_entity.id
_entity.type
_entity.pdbx_description
1 polymer ?
#
loop_
_entity_poly.entity_id
_entity_poly.type
_entity_poly.pdbx_seq_one_letter_code
_entity_poly.pdbx_strand_id
1 'polypeptide(L)'
;MIKNFEPRLYQQTILATAVEKNTLVVLPTGMGKTNIFLMLTAHRMMQYPNSKILFIGPTKPLIEQYMNVFKEHFEISENDMAIFTGMVSPEKRSELWKNAKIIFSTPQGLENDIISGKIKLEEVCLLGVDEAHRAVGDYAYVFVAKQFMKLSRFPRIIALTASPGSDMEKIQEVCKNLFIEDIEVRTDDDPDVKPYIQEVDIDFVKVELPSVFTDIQKFLLLFLRERFEKLKRWGILKRTELKYVTKSDLLGLQAELRSRIASGEKDFVVWNAISLLAETMKIYHALELLETQGISALHKFFEKLTAESRTVKTKAIKSIMNDSNFKFAMIKAQILYEEGVEHPKLIELQKLVEHEVNQNNNIKMIVFNQYRDNAADIIEKLNKLQNVRANIFVGQQKKGDTGLSQKKQKQMIDDFRNGIFNVLVATSIGEEGLDIPRVDLVVFYEPIPSAIRSIQRRGRTGRQEKGRVIILMAKGTRDEGYRWVAHHKEKKMYRNLLSLRKKLNLSLYEKKDAPITNFTEQKIKVFADYREKGSGVIRELAENNAIVSLEKLEYADYILSSRCGIESKTVEDFVDSIIDGRLLHQIKALKNNFERPIIVIEGTQDIYSVRNVHHNAILGMMATIAVSYGIPIIQTRDFKETAALIQIIARREQEESGSNFSLHADRKPPTLKEQQEYVISSLPGINLTLAKPLLNHFKTVKNIVNAGQEQLQEVEKIGPLKAKQIKDVVEGEYKDN
;
A
#
# COMPACT_ATOMS: atom_id res chain seq x y z
N MET A 1 35.30 6.51 -9.44
CA MET A 1 33.87 6.36 -9.22
C MET A 1 33.47 6.55 -7.74
N ILE A 2 34.14 5.90 -6.79
CA ILE A 2 33.88 6.10 -5.35
C ILE A 2 34.98 6.97 -4.77
N LYS A 3 34.64 7.99 -3.98
CA LYS A 3 35.56 8.92 -3.33
C LYS A 3 35.24 9.01 -1.83
N ASN A 4 36.28 9.30 -1.02
CA ASN A 4 36.15 9.56 0.41
C ASN A 4 35.40 8.46 1.20
N PHE A 5 35.67 7.19 0.88
CA PHE A 5 34.97 6.07 1.47
C PHE A 5 35.92 4.87 1.67
N GLU A 6 36.01 4.36 2.88
CA GLU A 6 36.68 3.11 3.21
C GLU A 6 35.68 2.03 3.58
N PRO A 7 35.58 0.94 2.79
CA PRO A 7 34.65 -0.14 3.07
C PRO A 7 35.11 -0.97 4.27
N ARG A 8 34.18 -1.30 5.16
CA ARG A 8 34.36 -2.21 6.27
C ARG A 8 34.47 -3.67 5.79
N LEU A 9 35.16 -4.54 6.53
CA LEU A 9 35.41 -5.92 6.12
C LEU A 9 34.10 -6.69 5.79
N TYR A 10 33.08 -6.62 6.64
CA TYR A 10 31.80 -7.28 6.39
C TYR A 10 31.08 -6.73 5.15
N GLN A 11 31.25 -5.43 4.83
CA GLN A 11 30.66 -4.83 3.62
C GLN A 11 31.32 -5.40 2.36
N GLN A 12 32.65 -5.60 2.39
CA GLN A 12 33.39 -6.23 1.28
C GLN A 12 32.98 -7.69 1.08
N THR A 13 32.81 -8.45 2.18
CA THR A 13 32.36 -9.84 2.12
C THR A 13 30.96 -9.95 1.53
N ILE A 14 30.03 -9.10 1.97
CA ILE A 14 28.67 -9.07 1.44
C ILE A 14 28.65 -8.65 -0.04
N LEU A 15 29.52 -7.67 -0.40
CA LEU A 15 29.66 -7.24 -1.78
C LEU A 15 30.09 -8.40 -2.69
N ALA A 16 31.07 -9.21 -2.26
CA ALA A 16 31.53 -10.36 -3.04
C ALA A 16 30.37 -11.31 -3.39
N THR A 17 29.50 -11.63 -2.43
CA THR A 17 28.29 -12.43 -2.69
C THR A 17 27.32 -11.72 -3.63
N ALA A 18 27.07 -10.41 -3.42
CA ALA A 18 26.11 -9.64 -4.20
C ALA A 18 26.53 -9.37 -5.66
N VAL A 19 27.83 -9.41 -5.94
CA VAL A 19 28.36 -9.35 -7.32
C VAL A 19 27.96 -10.58 -8.12
N GLU A 20 27.97 -11.75 -7.49
CA GLU A 20 27.72 -13.03 -8.17
C GLU A 20 26.26 -13.47 -8.17
N LYS A 21 25.48 -13.11 -7.11
CA LYS A 21 24.14 -13.64 -6.86
C LYS A 21 23.17 -12.54 -6.48
N ASN A 22 21.87 -12.75 -6.78
CA ASN A 22 20.81 -11.95 -6.20
C ASN A 22 20.77 -12.19 -4.69
N THR A 23 21.02 -11.15 -3.91
CA THR A 23 21.33 -11.31 -2.49
C THR A 23 20.37 -10.53 -1.60
N LEU A 24 19.83 -11.22 -0.59
CA LEU A 24 19.15 -10.57 0.53
C LEU A 24 20.18 -10.25 1.62
N VAL A 25 20.34 -8.98 1.91
CA VAL A 25 21.27 -8.48 2.95
C VAL A 25 20.48 -8.08 4.19
N VAL A 26 20.72 -8.78 5.28
CA VAL A 26 20.13 -8.48 6.59
C VAL A 26 21.20 -7.93 7.50
N LEU A 27 21.14 -6.62 7.74
CA LEU A 27 22.09 -5.88 8.56
C LEU A 27 21.37 -5.01 9.58
N PRO A 28 21.88 -4.85 10.80
CA PRO A 28 21.37 -3.87 11.76
C PRO A 28 21.28 -2.47 11.17
N THR A 29 20.44 -1.62 11.75
CA THR A 29 20.33 -0.22 11.35
C THR A 29 21.64 0.53 11.63
N GLY A 30 22.04 1.41 10.71
CA GLY A 30 23.27 2.20 10.87
C GLY A 30 24.56 1.50 10.44
N MET A 31 24.51 0.24 9.98
CA MET A 31 25.65 -0.54 9.52
C MET A 31 26.01 -0.32 8.04
N GLY A 32 25.51 0.74 7.43
CA GLY A 32 25.92 1.14 6.08
C GLY A 32 25.40 0.25 4.97
N LYS A 33 24.12 -0.18 5.02
CA LYS A 33 23.43 -0.85 3.90
C LYS A 33 23.55 -0.06 2.60
N THR A 34 23.43 1.26 2.68
CA THR A 34 23.59 2.19 1.55
C THR A 34 24.97 2.07 0.90
N ASN A 35 26.02 1.89 1.71
CA ASN A 35 27.40 1.77 1.21
C ASN A 35 27.62 0.48 0.41
N ILE A 36 26.95 -0.62 0.79
CA ILE A 36 27.02 -1.88 0.03
C ILE A 36 26.37 -1.68 -1.33
N PHE A 37 25.21 -1.03 -1.37
CA PHE A 37 24.53 -0.69 -2.64
C PHE A 37 25.39 0.24 -3.50
N LEU A 38 26.03 1.24 -2.91
CA LEU A 38 26.93 2.17 -3.60
C LEU A 38 28.12 1.41 -4.24
N MET A 39 28.77 0.51 -3.52
CA MET A 39 29.86 -0.31 -4.05
C MET A 39 29.41 -1.23 -5.18
N LEU A 40 28.25 -1.90 -5.01
CA LEU A 40 27.69 -2.76 -6.04
C LEU A 40 27.29 -1.94 -7.29
N THR A 41 26.78 -0.73 -7.10
CA THR A 41 26.49 0.20 -8.19
C THR A 41 27.75 0.54 -8.99
N ALA A 42 28.86 0.88 -8.31
CA ALA A 42 30.13 1.14 -8.97
C ALA A 42 30.60 -0.07 -9.79
N HIS A 43 30.56 -1.26 -9.20
CA HIS A 43 30.93 -2.50 -9.88
C HIS A 43 30.08 -2.74 -11.13
N ARG A 44 28.75 -2.60 -11.02
CA ARG A 44 27.82 -2.86 -12.13
C ARG A 44 27.96 -1.82 -13.25
N MET A 45 28.19 -0.55 -12.91
CA MET A 45 28.44 0.51 -13.90
C MET A 45 29.78 0.35 -14.63
N MET A 46 30.80 -0.19 -13.98
CA MET A 46 32.07 -0.55 -14.66
C MET A 46 31.86 -1.71 -15.63
N GLN A 47 31.10 -2.72 -15.24
CA GLN A 47 30.85 -3.89 -16.06
C GLN A 47 29.88 -3.60 -17.22
N TYR A 48 28.90 -2.70 -17.02
CA TYR A 48 27.85 -2.35 -17.98
C TYR A 48 27.69 -0.82 -18.11
N PRO A 49 28.65 -0.10 -18.76
CA PRO A 49 28.71 1.38 -18.75
C PRO A 49 27.48 2.07 -19.35
N ASN A 50 26.79 1.39 -20.26
CA ASN A 50 25.61 1.93 -20.96
C ASN A 50 24.28 1.56 -20.29
N SER A 51 24.34 0.86 -19.18
CA SER A 51 23.15 0.45 -18.43
C SER A 51 22.83 1.43 -17.32
N LYS A 52 21.59 1.35 -16.84
CA LYS A 52 21.08 2.17 -15.73
C LYS A 52 21.01 1.37 -14.42
N ILE A 53 21.03 2.10 -13.33
CA ILE A 53 20.85 1.58 -11.96
C ILE A 53 19.49 2.07 -11.44
N LEU A 54 18.71 1.17 -10.89
CA LEU A 54 17.41 1.48 -10.31
C LEU A 54 17.40 1.11 -8.83
N PHE A 55 17.04 2.06 -7.99
CA PHE A 55 16.85 1.86 -6.56
C PHE A 55 15.43 2.18 -6.14
N ILE A 56 14.79 1.29 -5.41
CA ILE A 56 13.43 1.48 -4.90
C ILE A 56 13.39 1.44 -3.38
N GLY A 57 12.70 2.42 -2.81
CA GLY A 57 12.48 2.53 -1.38
C GLY A 57 11.04 2.95 -1.07
N PRO A 58 10.48 2.58 0.11
CA PRO A 58 9.06 2.74 0.39
C PRO A 58 8.61 4.19 0.54
N THR A 59 9.53 5.11 0.84
CA THR A 59 9.21 6.52 1.11
C THR A 59 10.17 7.47 0.43
N LYS A 60 9.67 8.68 0.10
CA LYS A 60 10.48 9.74 -0.49
C LYS A 60 11.70 10.12 0.36
N PRO A 61 11.59 10.37 1.68
CA PRO A 61 12.75 10.72 2.49
C PRO A 61 13.86 9.66 2.47
N LEU A 62 13.49 8.38 2.43
CA LEU A 62 14.46 7.30 2.38
C LEU A 62 15.26 7.31 1.07
N ILE A 63 14.59 7.46 -0.07
CA ILE A 63 15.27 7.53 -1.37
C ILE A 63 16.11 8.81 -1.52
N GLU A 64 15.66 9.95 -0.94
CA GLU A 64 16.47 11.18 -0.87
C GLU A 64 17.75 10.97 -0.05
N GLN A 65 17.67 10.23 1.05
CA GLN A 65 18.85 9.87 1.87
C GLN A 65 19.88 9.06 1.07
N TYR A 66 19.43 8.05 0.31
CA TYR A 66 20.31 7.28 -0.58
C TYR A 66 20.95 8.18 -1.64
N MET A 67 20.18 9.04 -2.30
CA MET A 67 20.72 9.97 -3.28
C MET A 67 21.77 10.92 -2.68
N ASN A 68 21.56 11.42 -1.45
CA ASN A 68 22.53 12.29 -0.79
C ASN A 68 23.85 11.56 -0.51
N VAL A 69 23.82 10.30 -0.07
CA VAL A 69 25.03 9.48 0.10
C VAL A 69 25.76 9.28 -1.23
N PHE A 70 25.01 9.09 -2.33
CA PHE A 70 25.61 8.98 -3.66
C PHE A 70 26.25 10.29 -4.11
N LYS A 71 25.62 11.45 -3.87
CA LYS A 71 26.20 12.76 -4.17
C LYS A 71 27.52 13.00 -3.41
N GLU A 72 27.59 12.52 -2.17
CA GLU A 72 28.78 12.67 -1.33
C GLU A 72 29.92 11.75 -1.74
N HIS A 73 29.63 10.49 -2.05
CA HIS A 73 30.63 9.45 -2.23
C HIS A 73 30.79 8.92 -3.66
N PHE A 74 29.95 9.34 -4.63
CA PHE A 74 30.02 8.85 -5.99
C PHE A 74 30.40 9.95 -6.96
N GLU A 75 31.43 9.73 -7.80
CA GLU A 75 31.86 10.67 -8.83
C GLU A 75 30.98 10.58 -10.07
N ILE A 76 29.82 11.21 -10.02
CA ILE A 76 28.84 11.26 -11.09
C ILE A 76 28.22 12.66 -11.14
N SER A 77 27.82 13.10 -12.34
CA SER A 77 27.12 14.38 -12.49
C SER A 77 25.76 14.32 -11.80
N GLU A 78 25.32 15.40 -11.17
CA GLU A 78 23.98 15.50 -10.59
C GLU A 78 22.88 15.27 -11.63
N ASN A 79 23.12 15.63 -12.89
CA ASN A 79 22.18 15.43 -14.01
C ASN A 79 22.02 13.94 -14.38
N ASP A 80 22.99 13.09 -14.03
CA ASP A 80 22.93 11.64 -14.24
C ASP A 80 22.14 10.91 -13.13
N MET A 81 21.67 11.63 -12.10
CA MET A 81 20.86 11.09 -11.02
C MET A 81 19.45 11.68 -11.02
N ALA A 82 18.44 10.86 -10.80
CA ALA A 82 17.05 11.31 -10.77
C ALA A 82 16.27 10.69 -9.60
N ILE A 83 15.29 11.44 -9.07
CA ILE A 83 14.31 10.97 -8.09
C ILE A 83 12.93 10.90 -8.72
N PHE A 84 12.29 9.73 -8.64
CA PHE A 84 10.95 9.47 -9.12
C PHE A 84 9.99 9.26 -7.94
N THR A 85 9.10 10.23 -7.74
CA THR A 85 8.08 10.19 -6.69
C THR A 85 6.73 10.62 -7.26
N GLY A 86 5.66 10.44 -6.52
CA GLY A 86 4.33 10.91 -6.89
C GLY A 86 4.20 12.43 -7.10
N MET A 87 5.23 13.22 -6.68
CA MET A 87 5.27 14.67 -6.90
C MET A 87 5.84 15.07 -8.28
N VAL A 88 6.48 14.14 -8.98
CA VAL A 88 7.02 14.33 -10.34
C VAL A 88 6.02 13.74 -11.33
N SER A 89 5.60 14.52 -12.32
CA SER A 89 4.63 14.01 -13.30
C SER A 89 5.22 12.85 -14.13
N PRO A 90 4.39 11.92 -14.64
CA PRO A 90 4.85 10.80 -15.45
C PRO A 90 5.64 11.20 -16.69
N GLU A 91 5.25 12.32 -17.32
CA GLU A 91 5.92 12.89 -18.50
C GLU A 91 7.34 13.33 -18.14
N LYS A 92 7.48 14.08 -17.05
CA LYS A 92 8.78 14.55 -16.57
C LYS A 92 9.67 13.37 -16.11
N ARG A 93 9.09 12.32 -15.51
CA ARG A 93 9.86 11.12 -15.19
C ARG A 93 10.37 10.41 -16.45
N SER A 94 9.55 10.32 -17.50
CA SER A 94 9.96 9.76 -18.79
C SER A 94 11.08 10.56 -19.46
N GLU A 95 11.07 11.88 -19.33
CA GLU A 95 12.13 12.76 -19.82
C GLU A 95 13.43 12.57 -19.02
N LEU A 96 13.35 12.60 -17.70
CA LEU A 96 14.48 12.36 -16.81
C LEU A 96 15.08 10.96 -17.01
N TRP A 97 14.26 9.94 -17.29
CA TRP A 97 14.73 8.59 -17.58
C TRP A 97 15.73 8.53 -18.73
N LYS A 98 15.54 9.34 -19.77
CA LYS A 98 16.42 9.33 -20.95
C LYS A 98 17.87 9.66 -20.58
N ASN A 99 18.07 10.62 -19.68
CA ASN A 99 19.38 11.17 -19.33
C ASN A 99 20.00 10.53 -18.09
N ALA A 100 19.18 10.15 -17.08
CA ALA A 100 19.67 9.63 -15.81
C ALA A 100 20.27 8.23 -15.95
N LYS A 101 21.39 7.99 -15.26
CA LYS A 101 22.04 6.69 -15.11
C LYS A 101 21.69 6.00 -13.82
N ILE A 102 21.45 6.77 -12.75
CA ILE A 102 21.05 6.25 -11.45
C ILE A 102 19.70 6.86 -11.06
N ILE A 103 18.72 6.01 -10.88
CA ILE A 103 17.34 6.41 -10.57
C ILE A 103 16.93 5.90 -9.20
N PHE A 104 16.48 6.81 -8.34
CA PHE A 104 15.91 6.53 -7.02
C PHE A 104 14.41 6.72 -7.09
N SER A 105 13.63 5.68 -6.79
CA SER A 105 12.17 5.71 -7.00
C SER A 105 11.35 5.20 -5.83
N THR A 106 10.15 5.76 -5.66
CA THR A 106 9.10 5.13 -4.87
C THR A 106 8.37 4.09 -5.72
N PRO A 107 7.93 2.96 -5.13
CA PRO A 107 7.53 1.79 -5.91
C PRO A 107 6.27 1.99 -6.75
N GLN A 108 5.22 2.63 -6.22
CA GLN A 108 3.92 2.73 -6.89
C GLN A 108 3.96 3.59 -8.17
N GLY A 109 4.73 4.70 -8.15
CA GLY A 109 4.93 5.55 -9.34
C GLY A 109 5.68 4.80 -10.44
N LEU A 110 6.72 4.08 -10.04
CA LEU A 110 7.55 3.28 -10.94
C LEU A 110 6.76 2.13 -11.58
N GLU A 111 5.97 1.40 -10.81
CA GLU A 111 5.10 0.34 -11.30
C GLU A 111 4.20 0.84 -12.44
N ASN A 112 3.56 1.98 -12.25
CA ASN A 112 2.71 2.59 -13.28
C ASN A 112 3.49 3.02 -14.53
N ASP A 113 4.71 3.54 -14.36
CA ASP A 113 5.54 3.96 -15.49
C ASP A 113 6.06 2.76 -16.30
N ILE A 114 6.32 1.62 -15.64
CA ILE A 114 6.66 0.35 -16.29
C ILE A 114 5.46 -0.19 -17.07
N ILE A 115 4.28 -0.24 -16.44
CA ILE A 115 3.04 -0.72 -17.07
C ILE A 115 2.72 0.11 -18.32
N SER A 116 2.86 1.43 -18.25
CA SER A 116 2.59 2.35 -19.38
C SER A 116 3.71 2.41 -20.43
N GLY A 117 4.78 1.61 -20.28
CA GLY A 117 5.90 1.56 -21.24
C GLY A 117 6.78 2.81 -21.27
N LYS A 118 6.61 3.75 -20.31
CA LYS A 118 7.40 4.98 -20.20
C LYS A 118 8.83 4.73 -19.72
N ILE A 119 9.06 3.60 -19.05
CA ILE A 119 10.34 3.15 -18.51
C ILE A 119 10.69 1.80 -19.10
N LYS A 120 11.92 1.68 -19.65
CA LYS A 120 12.44 0.48 -20.27
C LYS A 120 13.40 -0.25 -19.33
N LEU A 121 12.97 -1.36 -18.75
CA LEU A 121 13.78 -2.14 -17.82
C LEU A 121 14.92 -2.91 -18.50
N GLU A 122 14.89 -3.06 -19.82
CA GLU A 122 15.97 -3.66 -20.62
C GLU A 122 17.30 -2.90 -20.46
N GLU A 123 17.23 -1.59 -20.13
CA GLU A 123 18.39 -0.73 -19.92
C GLU A 123 18.98 -0.83 -18.51
N VAL A 124 18.29 -1.49 -17.58
CA VAL A 124 18.68 -1.54 -16.16
C VAL A 124 19.50 -2.80 -15.87
N CYS A 125 20.69 -2.66 -15.25
CA CYS A 125 21.54 -3.80 -14.89
C CYS A 125 21.58 -4.09 -13.38
N LEU A 126 21.04 -3.21 -12.53
CA LEU A 126 20.97 -3.41 -11.08
C LEU A 126 19.65 -2.85 -10.54
N LEU A 127 18.95 -3.65 -9.77
CA LEU A 127 17.80 -3.25 -8.96
C LEU A 127 18.16 -3.36 -7.48
N GLY A 128 18.20 -2.22 -6.78
CA GLY A 128 18.30 -2.14 -5.33
C GLY A 128 16.91 -1.99 -4.70
N VAL A 129 16.62 -2.79 -3.68
CA VAL A 129 15.33 -2.77 -2.97
C VAL A 129 15.61 -2.57 -1.48
N ASP A 130 15.21 -1.43 -0.93
CA ASP A 130 15.30 -1.21 0.53
C ASP A 130 13.99 -1.59 1.23
N GLU A 131 14.09 -1.88 2.53
CA GLU A 131 13.00 -2.45 3.34
C GLU A 131 12.34 -3.65 2.63
N ALA A 132 13.19 -4.57 2.18
CA ALA A 132 12.82 -5.73 1.36
C ALA A 132 11.74 -6.63 1.98
N HIS A 133 11.54 -6.59 3.29
CA HIS A 133 10.45 -7.29 4.00
C HIS A 133 9.04 -6.89 3.53
N ARG A 134 8.92 -5.79 2.76
CA ARG A 134 7.66 -5.35 2.13
C ARG A 134 7.33 -6.08 0.83
N ALA A 135 8.25 -6.90 0.30
CA ALA A 135 8.04 -7.64 -0.95
C ALA A 135 7.16 -8.88 -0.75
N VAL A 136 5.94 -8.67 -0.22
CA VAL A 136 4.95 -9.71 0.04
C VAL A 136 3.60 -9.33 -0.57
N GLY A 137 2.80 -10.33 -0.94
CA GLY A 137 1.49 -10.12 -1.55
C GLY A 137 1.57 -9.29 -2.82
N ASP A 138 0.67 -8.31 -2.96
CA ASP A 138 0.56 -7.45 -4.13
C ASP A 138 1.35 -6.13 -4.02
N TYR A 139 2.34 -6.06 -3.13
CA TYR A 139 3.14 -4.84 -3.00
C TYR A 139 3.97 -4.59 -4.28
N ALA A 140 4.06 -3.33 -4.73
CA ALA A 140 4.67 -2.95 -6.01
C ALA A 140 6.11 -3.47 -6.23
N TYR A 141 6.86 -3.79 -5.18
CA TYR A 141 8.18 -4.42 -5.28
C TYR A 141 8.13 -5.76 -6.03
N VAL A 142 7.08 -6.55 -5.81
CA VAL A 142 6.92 -7.88 -6.41
C VAL A 142 6.78 -7.75 -7.92
N PHE A 143 5.93 -6.83 -8.37
CA PHE A 143 5.75 -6.56 -9.80
C PHE A 143 7.03 -6.03 -10.45
N VAL A 144 7.68 -5.02 -9.84
CA VAL A 144 8.90 -4.42 -10.39
C VAL A 144 10.02 -5.45 -10.50
N ALA A 145 10.23 -6.28 -9.47
CA ALA A 145 11.25 -7.34 -9.49
C ALA A 145 10.97 -8.39 -10.57
N LYS A 146 9.73 -8.84 -10.74
CA LYS A 146 9.34 -9.78 -11.80
C LYS A 146 9.60 -9.22 -13.19
N GLN A 147 9.17 -7.96 -13.44
CA GLN A 147 9.39 -7.34 -14.74
C GLN A 147 10.88 -7.10 -15.00
N PHE A 148 11.64 -6.69 -13.99
CA PHE A 148 13.08 -6.51 -14.09
C PHE A 148 13.80 -7.80 -14.44
N MET A 149 13.54 -8.90 -13.76
CA MET A 149 14.15 -10.21 -14.06
C MET A 149 13.80 -10.72 -15.45
N LYS A 150 12.63 -10.35 -15.96
CA LYS A 150 12.15 -10.78 -17.29
C LYS A 150 12.71 -9.94 -18.43
N LEU A 151 12.86 -8.64 -18.24
CA LEU A 151 13.18 -7.69 -19.32
C LEU A 151 14.63 -7.25 -19.34
N SER A 152 15.29 -7.17 -18.19
CA SER A 152 16.69 -6.73 -18.09
C SER A 152 17.64 -7.65 -18.83
N ARG A 153 18.61 -7.05 -19.55
CA ARG A 153 19.65 -7.81 -20.25
C ARG A 153 20.69 -8.40 -19.29
N PHE A 154 20.93 -7.74 -18.17
CA PHE A 154 21.94 -8.11 -17.19
C PHE A 154 21.37 -7.99 -15.76
N PRO A 155 20.36 -8.79 -15.40
CA PRO A 155 19.66 -8.61 -14.14
C PRO A 155 20.54 -8.93 -12.93
N ARG A 156 20.50 -8.06 -11.93
CA ARG A 156 21.04 -8.25 -10.59
C ARG A 156 20.14 -7.56 -9.58
N ILE A 157 19.76 -8.25 -8.52
CA ILE A 157 18.95 -7.71 -7.42
C ILE A 157 19.75 -7.75 -6.14
N ILE A 158 19.78 -6.62 -5.44
CA ILE A 158 20.20 -6.55 -4.04
C ILE A 158 19.02 -6.06 -3.20
N ALA A 159 18.62 -6.87 -2.25
CA ALA A 159 17.53 -6.61 -1.33
C ALA A 159 18.08 -6.30 0.07
N LEU A 160 17.75 -5.15 0.63
CA LEU A 160 18.30 -4.64 1.88
C LEU A 160 17.19 -4.59 2.94
N THR A 161 17.47 -5.03 4.15
CA THR A 161 16.56 -4.85 5.29
C THR A 161 17.32 -4.94 6.61
N ALA A 162 16.77 -4.32 7.65
CA ALA A 162 17.25 -4.56 9.01
C ALA A 162 16.59 -5.79 9.66
N SER A 163 15.40 -6.14 9.21
CA SER A 163 14.65 -7.28 9.72
C SER A 163 13.61 -7.75 8.70
N PRO A 164 13.74 -8.96 8.14
CA PRO A 164 12.76 -9.52 7.20
C PRO A 164 11.52 -10.14 7.90
N GLY A 165 11.47 -10.09 9.23
CA GLY A 165 10.41 -10.72 10.03
C GLY A 165 10.82 -12.09 10.61
N SER A 166 9.98 -12.62 11.49
CA SER A 166 10.25 -13.89 12.20
C SER A 166 9.51 -15.09 11.63
N ASP A 167 8.63 -14.88 10.67
CA ASP A 167 7.81 -15.89 10.03
C ASP A 167 8.55 -16.48 8.83
N MET A 168 8.80 -17.80 8.86
CA MET A 168 9.55 -18.50 7.82
C MET A 168 8.87 -18.37 6.45
N GLU A 169 7.54 -18.51 6.40
CA GLU A 169 6.77 -18.46 5.15
C GLU A 169 6.90 -17.09 4.51
N LYS A 170 6.81 -16.01 5.29
CA LYS A 170 6.98 -14.64 4.79
C LYS A 170 8.40 -14.36 4.31
N ILE A 171 9.41 -14.86 5.02
CA ILE A 171 10.81 -14.72 4.59
C ILE A 171 11.03 -15.46 3.25
N GLN A 172 10.48 -16.67 3.12
CA GLN A 172 10.51 -17.43 1.87
C GLN A 172 9.77 -16.71 0.76
N GLU A 173 8.62 -16.11 1.04
CA GLU A 173 7.86 -15.31 0.09
C GLU A 173 8.67 -14.10 -0.41
N VAL A 174 9.32 -13.36 0.47
CA VAL A 174 10.22 -12.26 0.10
C VAL A 174 11.35 -12.75 -0.79
N CYS A 175 12.03 -13.85 -0.41
CA CYS A 175 13.11 -14.42 -1.22
C CYS A 175 12.64 -14.86 -2.60
N LYS A 176 11.48 -15.50 -2.69
CA LYS A 176 10.87 -15.91 -3.96
C LYS A 176 10.50 -14.72 -4.83
N ASN A 177 9.83 -13.72 -4.26
CA ASN A 177 9.34 -12.55 -4.97
C ASN A 177 10.47 -11.64 -5.48
N LEU A 178 11.62 -11.61 -4.79
CA LEU A 178 12.80 -10.85 -5.18
C LEU A 178 13.88 -11.71 -5.85
N PHE A 179 13.57 -12.96 -6.21
CA PHE A 179 14.49 -13.87 -6.90
C PHE A 179 15.84 -14.05 -6.20
N ILE A 180 15.82 -14.09 -4.85
CA ILE A 180 17.03 -14.18 -4.03
C ILE A 180 17.67 -15.57 -4.17
N GLU A 181 18.98 -15.56 -4.45
CA GLU A 181 19.82 -16.75 -4.63
C GLU A 181 20.69 -17.01 -3.40
N ASP A 182 21.02 -15.95 -2.62
CA ASP A 182 21.81 -16.09 -1.38
C ASP A 182 21.37 -15.08 -0.33
N ILE A 183 21.64 -15.37 0.95
CA ILE A 183 21.28 -14.53 2.08
C ILE A 183 22.54 -14.21 2.89
N GLU A 184 22.89 -12.94 2.99
CA GLU A 184 23.92 -12.43 3.84
C GLU A 184 23.33 -11.83 5.12
N VAL A 185 23.63 -12.45 6.24
CA VAL A 185 23.14 -12.02 7.55
C VAL A 185 24.33 -11.63 8.41
N ARG A 186 24.23 -10.48 9.04
CA ARG A 186 25.14 -10.08 10.11
C ARG A 186 24.34 -9.60 11.31
N THR A 187 24.77 -10.02 12.46
CA THR A 187 24.22 -9.65 13.76
C THR A 187 25.19 -8.76 14.52
N ASP A 188 24.72 -8.18 15.61
CA ASP A 188 25.55 -7.35 16.48
C ASP A 188 26.70 -8.16 17.13
N ASP A 189 26.56 -9.48 17.24
CA ASP A 189 27.55 -10.38 17.85
C ASP A 189 28.59 -10.92 16.86
N ASP A 190 28.42 -10.68 15.56
CA ASP A 190 29.35 -11.21 14.55
C ASP A 190 30.72 -10.56 14.67
N PRO A 191 31.85 -11.33 14.64
CA PRO A 191 33.19 -10.82 14.87
C PRO A 191 33.64 -9.71 13.92
N ASP A 192 33.16 -9.75 12.65
CA ASP A 192 33.46 -8.76 11.62
C ASP A 192 32.62 -7.49 11.72
N VAL A 193 31.57 -7.52 12.53
CA VAL A 193 30.61 -6.42 12.75
C VAL A 193 30.84 -5.75 14.11
N LYS A 194 31.10 -6.54 15.14
CA LYS A 194 31.27 -6.10 16.53
C LYS A 194 32.19 -4.88 16.74
N PRO A 195 33.34 -4.72 16.02
CA PRO A 195 34.18 -3.53 16.17
C PRO A 195 33.53 -2.22 15.73
N TYR A 196 32.45 -2.28 14.96
CA TYR A 196 31.75 -1.12 14.38
C TYR A 196 30.40 -0.83 15.02
N ILE A 197 30.01 -1.67 15.97
CA ILE A 197 28.77 -1.46 16.73
C ILE A 197 29.10 -0.68 17.99
N GLN A 198 28.33 0.34 18.23
CA GLN A 198 28.32 0.97 19.54
C GLN A 198 27.39 0.17 20.44
N GLU A 199 27.88 -0.17 21.63
CA GLU A 199 27.08 -0.83 22.64
C GLU A 199 25.82 -0.02 22.93
N VAL A 200 24.69 -0.68 22.96
CA VAL A 200 23.40 -0.10 23.35
C VAL A 200 22.99 -0.72 24.67
N ASP A 201 23.01 0.08 25.73
CA ASP A 201 22.51 -0.34 27.01
C ASP A 201 20.97 -0.34 26.99
N ILE A 202 20.35 -1.47 27.32
CA ILE A 202 18.90 -1.63 27.35
C ILE A 202 18.44 -1.86 28.76
N ASP A 203 17.80 -0.86 29.35
CA ASP A 203 17.24 -0.90 30.69
C ASP A 203 15.73 -1.14 30.67
N PHE A 204 15.27 -1.96 31.60
CA PHE A 204 13.86 -2.27 31.77
C PHE A 204 13.36 -1.69 33.09
N VAL A 205 12.56 -0.64 32.99
CA VAL A 205 11.97 0.01 34.16
C VAL A 205 10.57 -0.55 34.37
N LYS A 206 10.39 -1.27 35.49
CA LYS A 206 9.14 -1.90 35.87
C LYS A 206 8.39 -1.02 36.86
N VAL A 207 7.13 -0.71 36.56
CA VAL A 207 6.22 0.01 37.44
C VAL A 207 5.10 -0.92 37.92
N GLU A 208 4.65 -0.73 39.14
CA GLU A 208 3.50 -1.45 39.69
C GLU A 208 2.21 -0.66 39.42
N LEU A 209 1.14 -1.36 39.04
CA LEU A 209 -0.16 -0.74 38.89
C LEU A 209 -0.80 -0.54 40.30
N PRO A 210 -1.27 0.67 40.62
CA PRO A 210 -2.03 0.93 41.83
C PRO A 210 -3.29 0.07 41.94
N SER A 211 -3.76 -0.18 43.15
CA SER A 211 -4.98 -0.99 43.43
C SER A 211 -6.20 -0.47 42.64
N VAL A 212 -6.33 0.83 42.46
CA VAL A 212 -7.44 1.45 41.72
C VAL A 212 -7.49 1.02 40.25
N PHE A 213 -6.34 0.74 39.64
CA PHE A 213 -6.26 0.19 38.27
C PHE A 213 -6.65 -1.30 38.26
N THR A 214 -6.15 -2.06 39.24
CA THR A 214 -6.46 -3.50 39.35
C THR A 214 -7.95 -3.76 39.64
N ASP A 215 -8.64 -2.85 40.28
CA ASP A 215 -10.09 -2.92 40.47
C ASP A 215 -10.85 -2.82 39.13
N ILE A 216 -10.51 -1.83 38.27
CA ILE A 216 -11.13 -1.73 36.94
C ILE A 216 -10.76 -2.95 36.10
N GLN A 217 -9.48 -3.36 36.14
CA GLN A 217 -8.99 -4.57 35.47
C GLN A 217 -9.83 -5.79 35.81
N LYS A 218 -10.13 -5.99 37.11
CA LYS A 218 -10.94 -7.10 37.59
C LYS A 218 -12.33 -7.15 36.95
N PHE A 219 -13.04 -6.02 36.84
CA PHE A 219 -14.34 -5.98 36.19
C PHE A 219 -14.26 -6.28 34.67
N LEU A 220 -13.27 -5.74 33.97
CA LEU A 220 -13.06 -6.04 32.54
C LEU A 220 -12.69 -7.52 32.32
N LEU A 221 -11.91 -8.13 33.24
CA LEU A 221 -11.57 -9.56 33.21
C LEU A 221 -12.78 -10.44 33.45
N LEU A 222 -13.65 -10.07 34.38
CA LEU A 222 -14.92 -10.79 34.62
C LEU A 222 -15.80 -10.79 33.39
N PHE A 223 -15.95 -9.62 32.75
CA PHE A 223 -16.68 -9.51 31.49
C PHE A 223 -16.11 -10.46 30.43
N LEU A 224 -14.80 -10.43 30.20
CA LEU A 224 -14.13 -11.26 29.17
C LEU A 224 -14.32 -12.76 29.49
N ARG A 225 -14.16 -13.16 30.76
CA ARG A 225 -14.31 -14.55 31.21
C ARG A 225 -15.69 -15.10 30.88
N GLU A 226 -16.75 -14.35 31.16
CA GLU A 226 -18.12 -14.76 30.84
C GLU A 226 -18.33 -15.00 29.34
N ARG A 227 -17.75 -14.14 28.48
CA ARG A 227 -17.86 -14.27 27.02
C ARG A 227 -17.04 -15.43 26.50
N PHE A 228 -15.84 -15.65 27.05
CA PHE A 228 -15.01 -16.80 26.67
C PHE A 228 -15.69 -18.12 27.06
N GLU A 229 -16.33 -18.21 28.23
CA GLU A 229 -17.08 -19.39 28.60
C GLU A 229 -18.28 -19.67 27.67
N LYS A 230 -18.96 -18.61 27.17
CA LYS A 230 -20.02 -18.77 26.17
C LYS A 230 -19.47 -19.28 24.84
N LEU A 231 -18.36 -18.69 24.36
CA LEU A 231 -17.69 -19.14 23.14
C LEU A 231 -17.18 -20.58 23.22
N LYS A 232 -16.68 -20.98 24.40
CA LYS A 232 -16.24 -22.35 24.66
C LYS A 232 -17.41 -23.34 24.62
N ARG A 233 -18.55 -22.99 25.25
CA ARG A 233 -19.77 -23.82 25.23
C ARG A 233 -20.29 -24.04 23.80
N TRP A 234 -20.08 -23.08 22.91
CA TRP A 234 -20.42 -23.20 21.48
C TRP A 234 -19.34 -23.91 20.64
N GLY A 235 -18.27 -24.40 21.26
CA GLY A 235 -17.18 -25.10 20.58
C GLY A 235 -16.28 -24.23 19.74
N ILE A 236 -16.43 -22.88 19.81
CA ILE A 236 -15.68 -21.92 19.00
C ILE A 236 -14.32 -21.62 19.62
N LEU A 237 -14.25 -21.53 20.95
CA LEU A 237 -13.02 -21.28 21.68
C LEU A 237 -12.61 -22.53 22.45
N LYS A 238 -11.35 -22.95 22.32
CA LYS A 238 -10.84 -24.16 23.04
C LYS A 238 -10.43 -23.87 24.49
N ARG A 239 -9.93 -22.67 24.79
CA ARG A 239 -9.41 -22.26 26.09
C ARG A 239 -10.03 -20.93 26.50
N THR A 240 -10.29 -20.76 27.81
CA THR A 240 -10.93 -19.54 28.35
C THR A 240 -10.01 -18.67 29.19
N GLU A 241 -8.79 -19.14 29.47
CA GLU A 241 -7.83 -18.37 30.22
C GLU A 241 -7.19 -17.28 29.36
N LEU A 242 -7.27 -16.03 29.79
CA LEU A 242 -6.83 -14.85 29.04
C LEU A 242 -5.36 -14.92 28.61
N LYS A 243 -4.49 -15.57 29.41
CA LYS A 243 -3.07 -15.74 29.07
C LYS A 243 -2.83 -16.59 27.83
N TYR A 244 -3.81 -17.39 27.40
CA TYR A 244 -3.74 -18.27 26.23
C TYR A 244 -4.61 -17.82 25.07
N VAL A 245 -5.40 -16.75 25.24
CA VAL A 245 -6.26 -16.19 24.19
C VAL A 245 -5.72 -14.83 23.79
N THR A 246 -5.07 -14.77 22.65
CA THR A 246 -4.50 -13.53 22.11
C THR A 246 -5.49 -12.79 21.24
N LYS A 247 -5.23 -11.51 20.99
CA LYS A 247 -6.01 -10.69 20.02
C LYS A 247 -5.97 -11.31 18.62
N SER A 248 -4.83 -11.92 18.24
CA SER A 248 -4.66 -12.60 16.95
C SER A 248 -5.56 -13.82 16.83
N ASP A 249 -5.72 -14.61 17.91
CA ASP A 249 -6.61 -15.77 17.93
C ASP A 249 -8.07 -15.34 17.75
N LEU A 250 -8.49 -14.26 18.42
CA LEU A 250 -9.84 -13.72 18.29
C LEU A 250 -10.13 -13.18 16.87
N LEU A 251 -9.15 -12.53 16.25
CA LEU A 251 -9.26 -12.08 14.87
C LEU A 251 -9.31 -13.25 13.88
N GLY A 252 -8.51 -14.29 14.10
CA GLY A 252 -8.54 -15.51 13.31
C GLY A 252 -9.89 -16.22 13.37
N LEU A 253 -10.44 -16.38 14.58
CA LEU A 253 -11.79 -16.94 14.77
C LEU A 253 -12.87 -16.07 14.11
N GLN A 254 -12.76 -14.76 14.18
CA GLN A 254 -13.71 -13.87 13.53
C GLN A 254 -13.66 -14.01 12.00
N ALA A 255 -12.47 -14.14 11.42
CA ALA A 255 -12.29 -14.35 9.97
C ALA A 255 -12.85 -15.73 9.55
N GLU A 256 -12.59 -16.78 10.33
CA GLU A 256 -13.14 -18.12 10.10
C GLU A 256 -14.67 -18.12 10.10
N LEU A 257 -15.29 -17.53 11.12
CA LEU A 257 -16.75 -17.48 11.22
C LEU A 257 -17.38 -16.64 10.10
N ARG A 258 -16.73 -15.55 9.68
CA ARG A 258 -17.18 -14.78 8.52
C ARG A 258 -17.11 -15.58 7.23
N SER A 259 -16.06 -16.38 7.06
CA SER A 259 -15.92 -17.29 5.90
C SER A 259 -17.02 -18.34 5.87
N ARG A 260 -17.40 -18.91 7.03
CA ARG A 260 -18.52 -19.86 7.13
C ARG A 260 -19.86 -19.23 6.76
N ILE A 261 -20.11 -17.97 7.16
CA ILE A 261 -21.31 -17.23 6.70
C ILE A 261 -21.26 -16.98 5.20
N ALA A 262 -20.11 -16.56 4.67
CA ALA A 262 -19.95 -16.33 3.22
C ALA A 262 -20.14 -17.60 2.39
N SER A 263 -19.86 -18.77 2.94
CA SER A 263 -20.14 -20.08 2.31
C SER A 263 -21.59 -20.55 2.43
N GLY A 264 -22.49 -19.70 2.97
CA GLY A 264 -23.94 -19.97 3.03
C GLY A 264 -24.43 -20.62 4.33
N GLU A 265 -23.58 -20.77 5.35
CA GLU A 265 -23.97 -21.31 6.64
C GLU A 265 -24.87 -20.29 7.39
N LYS A 266 -26.13 -20.68 7.65
CA LYS A 266 -27.14 -19.84 8.33
C LYS A 266 -27.32 -20.22 9.81
N ASP A 267 -26.31 -20.76 10.46
CA ASP A 267 -26.40 -21.16 11.86
C ASP A 267 -26.49 -19.92 12.78
N PHE A 268 -27.54 -19.90 13.61
CA PHE A 268 -27.78 -18.87 14.62
C PHE A 268 -26.60 -18.75 15.62
N VAL A 269 -25.92 -19.87 15.92
CA VAL A 269 -24.76 -19.90 16.81
C VAL A 269 -23.60 -19.10 16.19
N VAL A 270 -23.37 -19.24 14.88
CA VAL A 270 -22.30 -18.52 14.16
C VAL A 270 -22.54 -17.01 14.20
N TRP A 271 -23.76 -16.56 13.94
CA TRP A 271 -24.12 -15.13 14.01
C TRP A 271 -23.95 -14.53 15.41
N ASN A 272 -24.41 -15.27 16.44
CA ASN A 272 -24.23 -14.83 17.82
C ASN A 272 -22.76 -14.82 18.25
N ALA A 273 -21.98 -15.78 17.79
CA ALA A 273 -20.56 -15.85 18.07
C ALA A 273 -19.78 -14.68 17.48
N ILE A 274 -20.10 -14.24 16.27
CA ILE A 274 -19.47 -13.03 15.67
C ILE A 274 -19.80 -11.79 16.51
N SER A 275 -21.07 -11.65 16.97
CA SER A 275 -21.43 -10.55 17.88
C SER A 275 -20.66 -10.62 19.19
N LEU A 276 -20.54 -11.80 19.76
CA LEU A 276 -19.83 -12.03 21.03
C LEU A 276 -18.31 -11.79 20.88
N LEU A 277 -17.72 -12.19 19.76
CA LEU A 277 -16.32 -11.86 19.44
C LEU A 277 -16.11 -10.36 19.29
N ALA A 278 -17.05 -9.63 18.68
CA ALA A 278 -16.98 -8.18 18.57
C ALA A 278 -17.04 -7.49 19.95
N GLU A 279 -17.90 -7.98 20.88
CA GLU A 279 -17.92 -7.54 22.28
C GLU A 279 -16.56 -7.78 22.94
N THR A 280 -16.07 -9.02 22.84
CA THR A 280 -14.80 -9.45 23.41
C THR A 280 -13.62 -8.59 22.92
N MET A 281 -13.54 -8.32 21.62
CA MET A 281 -12.49 -7.50 21.02
C MET A 281 -12.49 -6.06 21.55
N LYS A 282 -13.67 -5.46 21.73
CA LYS A 282 -13.80 -4.09 22.27
C LYS A 282 -13.33 -4.04 23.73
N ILE A 283 -13.72 -4.99 24.57
CA ILE A 283 -13.31 -5.04 25.98
C ILE A 283 -11.84 -5.46 26.14
N TYR A 284 -11.36 -6.35 25.27
CA TYR A 284 -9.94 -6.68 25.21
C TYR A 284 -9.08 -5.44 24.93
N HIS A 285 -9.56 -4.56 24.03
CA HIS A 285 -8.91 -3.28 23.75
C HIS A 285 -9.01 -2.30 24.93
N ALA A 286 -10.14 -2.24 25.64
CA ALA A 286 -10.28 -1.43 26.85
C ALA A 286 -9.26 -1.86 27.93
N LEU A 287 -9.09 -3.17 28.11
CA LEU A 287 -8.12 -3.72 29.06
C LEU A 287 -6.67 -3.38 28.63
N GLU A 288 -6.36 -3.46 27.33
CA GLU A 288 -5.07 -3.05 26.78
C GLU A 288 -4.77 -1.56 27.05
N LEU A 289 -5.76 -0.67 26.84
CA LEU A 289 -5.62 0.75 27.13
C LEU A 289 -5.38 1.03 28.62
N LEU A 290 -6.11 0.35 29.50
CA LEU A 290 -5.92 0.49 30.94
C LEU A 290 -4.50 0.11 31.37
N GLU A 291 -4.03 -1.06 30.91
CA GLU A 291 -2.75 -1.62 31.31
C GLU A 291 -1.54 -0.87 30.75
N THR A 292 -1.68 -0.31 29.55
CA THR A 292 -0.53 0.25 28.81
C THR A 292 -0.55 1.76 28.71
N GLN A 293 -1.73 2.39 28.68
CA GLN A 293 -1.89 3.83 28.41
C GLN A 293 -2.49 4.62 29.60
N GLY A 294 -3.34 3.99 30.39
CA GLY A 294 -3.92 4.57 31.63
C GLY A 294 -5.38 5.00 31.51
N ILE A 295 -5.82 5.73 32.56
CA ILE A 295 -7.23 6.09 32.77
C ILE A 295 -7.75 7.04 31.71
N SER A 296 -6.98 8.07 31.30
CA SER A 296 -7.39 9.04 30.27
C SER A 296 -7.74 8.35 28.95
N ALA A 297 -6.88 7.45 28.48
CA ALA A 297 -7.11 6.71 27.25
C ALA A 297 -8.32 5.77 27.33
N LEU A 298 -8.48 5.10 28.47
CA LEU A 298 -9.63 4.21 28.74
C LEU A 298 -10.93 5.01 28.77
N HIS A 299 -10.95 6.14 29.46
CA HIS A 299 -12.11 7.01 29.57
C HIS A 299 -12.56 7.54 28.21
N LYS A 300 -11.64 8.10 27.40
CA LYS A 300 -11.91 8.55 26.03
C LYS A 300 -12.49 7.40 25.16
N PHE A 301 -12.02 6.18 25.35
CA PHE A 301 -12.55 5.01 24.65
C PHE A 301 -13.99 4.65 25.11
N PHE A 302 -14.28 4.74 26.39
CA PHE A 302 -15.63 4.52 26.94
C PHE A 302 -16.62 5.59 26.48
N GLU A 303 -16.22 6.86 26.46
CA GLU A 303 -17.03 7.93 25.88
C GLU A 303 -17.39 7.67 24.41
N LYS A 304 -16.40 7.24 23.64
CA LYS A 304 -16.62 6.85 22.24
C LYS A 304 -17.61 5.70 22.09
N LEU A 305 -17.50 4.65 22.93
CA LEU A 305 -18.45 3.53 22.94
C LEU A 305 -19.86 3.99 23.32
N THR A 306 -19.97 4.91 24.27
CA THR A 306 -21.24 5.51 24.68
C THR A 306 -21.87 6.32 23.56
N ALA A 307 -21.08 7.14 22.86
CA ALA A 307 -21.55 7.89 21.70
C ALA A 307 -21.99 6.96 20.55
N GLU A 308 -21.20 5.90 20.26
CA GLU A 308 -21.58 4.87 19.27
C GLU A 308 -22.89 4.17 19.65
N SER A 309 -23.18 3.96 20.92
CA SER A 309 -24.40 3.30 21.38
C SER A 309 -25.68 4.10 21.06
N ARG A 310 -25.55 5.42 20.96
CA ARG A 310 -26.67 6.32 20.61
C ARG A 310 -26.95 6.35 19.13
N THR A 311 -25.95 6.17 18.28
CA THR A 311 -26.03 6.30 16.82
C THR A 311 -26.15 4.95 16.11
N VAL A 312 -25.44 3.92 16.58
CA VAL A 312 -25.31 2.62 15.93
C VAL A 312 -26.05 1.55 16.73
N LYS A 313 -27.07 0.95 16.14
CA LYS A 313 -27.91 -0.11 16.81
C LYS A 313 -27.29 -1.52 16.74
N THR A 314 -25.95 -1.67 16.79
CA THR A 314 -25.35 -3.02 16.76
C THR A 314 -25.61 -3.79 18.06
N LYS A 315 -25.92 -5.10 17.93
CA LYS A 315 -26.19 -5.99 19.06
C LYS A 315 -25.05 -6.02 20.07
N ALA A 316 -23.80 -6.02 19.58
CA ALA A 316 -22.58 -6.05 20.41
C ALA A 316 -22.47 -4.82 21.33
N ILE A 317 -22.69 -3.61 20.82
CA ILE A 317 -22.59 -2.39 21.62
C ILE A 317 -23.69 -2.33 22.67
N LYS A 318 -24.92 -2.69 22.31
CA LYS A 318 -26.03 -2.75 23.27
C LYS A 318 -25.77 -3.77 24.39
N SER A 319 -25.21 -4.93 24.06
CA SER A 319 -24.83 -5.96 25.03
C SER A 319 -23.76 -5.44 26.01
N ILE A 320 -22.72 -4.78 25.51
CA ILE A 320 -21.67 -4.19 26.35
C ILE A 320 -22.25 -3.14 27.30
N MET A 321 -23.07 -2.20 26.78
CA MET A 321 -23.62 -1.11 27.60
C MET A 321 -24.62 -1.59 28.68
N ASN A 322 -25.22 -2.75 28.49
CA ASN A 322 -26.15 -3.34 29.48
C ASN A 322 -25.44 -4.20 30.52
N ASP A 323 -24.19 -4.56 30.32
CA ASP A 323 -23.43 -5.43 31.21
C ASP A 323 -23.06 -4.71 32.52
N SER A 324 -23.29 -5.36 33.68
CA SER A 324 -23.01 -4.78 35.00
C SER A 324 -21.52 -4.58 35.24
N ASN A 325 -20.67 -5.54 34.86
CA ASN A 325 -19.23 -5.41 35.02
C ASN A 325 -18.67 -4.25 34.20
N PHE A 326 -19.17 -4.07 32.94
CA PHE A 326 -18.77 -2.94 32.13
C PHE A 326 -19.21 -1.60 32.73
N LYS A 327 -20.44 -1.51 33.25
CA LYS A 327 -20.93 -0.29 33.89
C LYS A 327 -20.10 0.08 35.13
N PHE A 328 -19.73 -0.89 35.97
CA PHE A 328 -18.86 -0.65 37.11
C PHE A 328 -17.46 -0.19 36.69
N ALA A 329 -16.88 -0.81 35.66
CA ALA A 329 -15.60 -0.39 35.12
C ALA A 329 -15.66 1.06 34.57
N MET A 330 -16.76 1.41 33.87
CA MET A 330 -16.97 2.74 33.31
C MET A 330 -17.10 3.82 34.40
N ILE A 331 -17.90 3.59 35.44
CA ILE A 331 -18.09 4.50 36.55
C ILE A 331 -16.76 4.72 37.30
N LYS A 332 -16.03 3.65 37.62
CA LYS A 332 -14.71 3.76 38.28
C LYS A 332 -13.71 4.53 37.41
N ALA A 333 -13.68 4.26 36.09
CA ALA A 333 -12.80 4.97 35.18
C ALA A 333 -13.14 6.46 35.10
N GLN A 334 -14.44 6.85 35.13
CA GLN A 334 -14.88 8.23 35.19
C GLN A 334 -14.40 8.94 36.46
N ILE A 335 -14.58 8.33 37.63
CA ILE A 335 -14.16 8.88 38.93
C ILE A 335 -12.65 9.16 38.90
N LEU A 336 -11.85 8.15 38.53
CA LEU A 336 -10.39 8.29 38.49
C LEU A 336 -9.90 9.29 37.44
N TYR A 337 -10.64 9.46 36.34
CA TYR A 337 -10.35 10.48 35.35
C TYR A 337 -10.59 11.89 35.91
N GLU A 338 -11.70 12.11 36.64
CA GLU A 338 -12.03 13.38 37.30
C GLU A 338 -11.04 13.71 38.43
N GLU A 339 -10.55 12.70 39.14
CA GLU A 339 -9.49 12.82 40.15
C GLU A 339 -8.10 13.07 39.53
N GLY A 340 -7.96 12.97 38.19
CA GLY A 340 -6.70 13.19 37.50
C GLY A 340 -5.66 12.10 37.74
N VAL A 341 -6.07 10.87 38.02
CA VAL A 341 -5.16 9.74 38.30
C VAL A 341 -4.39 9.36 37.05
N GLU A 342 -3.07 9.47 37.11
CA GLU A 342 -2.16 9.20 36.00
C GLU A 342 -1.64 7.74 36.03
N HIS A 343 -1.24 7.25 34.86
CA HIS A 343 -0.58 5.94 34.77
C HIS A 343 0.82 6.00 35.38
N PRO A 344 1.25 5.01 36.18
CA PRO A 344 2.58 5.01 36.80
C PRO A 344 3.74 5.17 35.81
N LYS A 345 3.61 4.63 34.57
CA LYS A 345 4.61 4.83 33.52
C LYS A 345 4.78 6.30 33.12
N LEU A 346 3.72 7.11 33.17
CA LEU A 346 3.80 8.52 32.83
C LEU A 346 4.58 9.27 33.92
N ILE A 347 4.30 8.96 35.19
CA ILE A 347 5.04 9.54 36.33
C ILE A 347 6.52 9.15 36.24
N GLU A 348 6.82 7.91 35.92
CA GLU A 348 8.20 7.44 35.79
C GLU A 348 8.91 8.06 34.59
N LEU A 349 8.20 8.24 33.45
CA LEU A 349 8.70 8.94 32.28
C LEU A 349 9.06 10.40 32.63
N GLN A 350 8.21 11.10 33.39
CA GLN A 350 8.48 12.48 33.81
C GLN A 350 9.77 12.57 34.66
N LYS A 351 9.91 11.70 35.69
CA LYS A 351 11.13 11.63 36.52
C LYS A 351 12.37 11.36 35.68
N LEU A 352 12.30 10.42 34.75
CA LEU A 352 13.38 10.04 33.88
C LEU A 352 13.79 11.22 32.97
N VAL A 353 12.82 11.84 32.30
CA VAL A 353 13.10 12.98 31.40
C VAL A 353 13.67 14.18 32.20
N GLU A 354 13.12 14.47 33.36
CA GLU A 354 13.62 15.54 34.24
C GLU A 354 15.06 15.26 34.70
N HIS A 355 15.35 14.02 35.12
CA HIS A 355 16.70 13.62 35.52
C HIS A 355 17.71 13.79 34.39
N GLU A 356 17.41 13.29 33.21
CA GLU A 356 18.30 13.33 32.05
C GLU A 356 18.52 14.79 31.54
N VAL A 357 17.49 15.60 31.50
CA VAL A 357 17.61 17.02 31.09
C VAL A 357 18.42 17.81 32.11
N ASN A 358 18.27 17.54 33.42
CA ASN A 358 19.06 18.20 34.47
C ASN A 358 20.56 17.80 34.42
N GLN A 359 20.86 16.58 33.98
CA GLN A 359 22.26 16.17 33.75
C GLN A 359 22.87 16.78 32.49
N ASN A 360 22.09 16.90 31.42
CA ASN A 360 22.54 17.44 30.15
C ASN A 360 21.42 18.23 29.45
N ASN A 361 21.47 19.55 29.52
CA ASN A 361 20.50 20.45 28.89
C ASN A 361 20.40 20.30 27.36
N ASN A 362 21.41 19.75 26.70
CA ASN A 362 21.45 19.55 25.25
C ASN A 362 21.05 18.13 24.82
N ILE A 363 20.60 17.29 25.77
CA ILE A 363 20.21 15.92 25.48
C ILE A 363 19.06 15.87 24.48
N LYS A 364 19.14 14.95 23.52
CA LYS A 364 18.05 14.65 22.57
C LYS A 364 17.46 13.30 22.86
N MET A 365 16.15 13.28 23.03
CA MET A 365 15.42 12.05 23.39
C MET A 365 14.27 11.78 22.42
N ILE A 366 14.02 10.48 22.16
CA ILE A 366 12.81 10.04 21.47
C ILE A 366 12.00 9.14 22.41
N VAL A 367 10.72 9.48 22.58
CA VAL A 367 9.76 8.65 23.31
C VAL A 367 8.82 7.99 22.30
N PHE A 368 8.89 6.67 22.16
CA PHE A 368 7.98 5.94 21.31
C PHE A 368 6.71 5.54 22.06
N ASN A 369 5.56 5.91 21.50
CA ASN A 369 4.24 5.55 21.98
C ASN A 369 3.38 5.00 20.83
N GLN A 370 2.54 4.01 21.08
CA GLN A 370 1.71 3.38 20.05
C GLN A 370 0.45 4.18 19.71
N TYR A 371 -0.10 4.92 20.68
CA TYR A 371 -1.39 5.59 20.57
C TYR A 371 -1.25 7.10 20.49
N ARG A 372 -1.83 7.72 19.44
CA ARG A 372 -1.74 9.18 19.21
C ARG A 372 -2.34 10.00 20.34
N ASP A 373 -3.48 9.56 20.86
CA ASP A 373 -4.20 10.28 21.89
C ASP A 373 -3.37 10.38 23.18
N ASN A 374 -2.70 9.28 23.55
CA ASN A 374 -1.80 9.25 24.69
C ASN A 374 -0.48 10.04 24.44
N ALA A 375 -0.02 10.10 23.18
CA ALA A 375 1.16 10.93 22.85
C ALA A 375 0.91 12.41 23.12
N ALA A 376 -0.31 12.91 22.91
CA ALA A 376 -0.67 14.27 23.23
C ALA A 376 -0.66 14.52 24.76
N ASP A 377 -1.23 13.59 25.54
CA ASP A 377 -1.23 13.66 27.00
C ASP A 377 0.22 13.63 27.56
N ILE A 378 1.09 12.78 27.01
CA ILE A 378 2.53 12.72 27.35
C ILE A 378 3.21 14.08 27.12
N ILE A 379 2.99 14.71 25.98
CA ILE A 379 3.62 16.00 25.63
C ILE A 379 3.13 17.10 26.58
N GLU A 380 1.84 17.17 26.84
CA GLU A 380 1.29 18.15 27.77
C GLU A 380 1.97 18.08 29.14
N LYS A 381 2.20 16.86 29.63
CA LYS A 381 2.84 16.63 30.93
C LYS A 381 4.34 16.90 30.90
N LEU A 382 5.04 16.48 29.84
CA LEU A 382 6.49 16.73 29.71
C LEU A 382 6.80 18.21 29.57
N ASN A 383 5.99 18.99 28.85
CA ASN A 383 6.18 20.44 28.71
C ASN A 383 5.92 21.26 30.00
N LYS A 384 5.39 20.63 31.06
CA LYS A 384 5.30 21.25 32.40
C LYS A 384 6.61 21.19 33.18
N LEU A 385 7.57 20.35 32.72
CA LEU A 385 8.88 20.20 33.33
C LEU A 385 9.84 21.32 32.89
N GLN A 386 10.73 21.74 33.78
CA GLN A 386 11.69 22.79 33.49
C GLN A 386 12.69 22.34 32.42
N ASN A 387 13.02 23.20 31.47
CA ASN A 387 13.96 22.96 30.38
C ASN A 387 13.56 21.81 29.41
N VAL A 388 12.35 21.23 29.52
CA VAL A 388 11.81 20.24 28.61
C VAL A 388 10.98 20.93 27.54
N ARG A 389 11.29 20.65 26.29
CA ARG A 389 10.54 21.09 25.10
C ARG A 389 10.19 19.88 24.29
N ALA A 390 9.02 19.33 24.52
CA ALA A 390 8.52 18.13 23.84
C ALA A 390 7.60 18.47 22.67
N ASN A 391 7.70 17.74 21.57
CA ASN A 391 6.80 17.88 20.43
C ASN A 391 6.37 16.52 19.87
N ILE A 392 5.19 16.48 19.17
CA ILE A 392 4.58 15.23 18.67
C ILE A 392 4.97 14.95 17.24
N PHE A 393 5.33 13.71 16.95
CA PHE A 393 5.65 13.24 15.62
C PHE A 393 4.72 12.12 15.17
N VAL A 394 3.75 12.44 14.30
CA VAL A 394 2.67 11.55 13.89
C VAL A 394 2.52 11.49 12.37
N GLY A 395 1.80 10.46 11.88
CA GLY A 395 1.55 10.24 10.46
C GLY A 395 0.60 11.24 9.82
N GLN A 396 0.52 11.18 8.49
CA GLN A 396 -0.26 12.09 7.64
C GLN A 396 -1.78 11.91 7.76
N GLN A 397 -2.26 10.71 8.11
CA GLN A 397 -3.69 10.48 8.23
C GLN A 397 -4.29 11.41 9.28
N LYS A 398 -5.20 12.27 8.85
CA LYS A 398 -5.99 13.11 9.74
C LYS A 398 -6.92 12.22 10.57
N LYS A 399 -6.67 12.16 11.87
CA LYS A 399 -7.57 11.63 12.87
C LYS A 399 -7.79 12.75 13.87
N GLY A 400 -8.89 13.50 13.73
CA GLY A 400 -9.04 14.82 14.39
C GLY A 400 -8.02 15.84 13.83
N ASP A 401 -7.50 16.72 14.65
CA ASP A 401 -6.56 17.80 14.26
C ASP A 401 -5.07 17.38 14.20
N THR A 402 -4.74 16.09 14.36
CA THR A 402 -3.36 15.64 14.64
C THR A 402 -2.55 15.12 13.44
N GLY A 403 -3.04 15.21 12.18
CA GLY A 403 -2.29 14.76 11.00
C GLY A 403 -1.22 15.77 10.56
N LEU A 404 0.04 15.31 10.38
CA LEU A 404 1.14 16.14 9.88
C LEU A 404 1.40 15.90 8.38
N SER A 405 1.40 16.97 7.57
CA SER A 405 1.82 16.89 6.17
C SER A 405 3.32 16.56 6.06
N GLN A 406 3.76 15.99 4.92
CA GLN A 406 5.19 15.67 4.70
C GLN A 406 6.11 16.88 4.90
N LYS A 407 5.68 18.08 4.47
CA LYS A 407 6.43 19.33 4.65
C LYS A 407 6.60 19.66 6.14
N LYS A 408 5.55 19.54 6.94
CA LYS A 408 5.60 19.75 8.40
C LYS A 408 6.43 18.68 9.10
N GLN A 409 6.37 17.43 8.66
CA GLN A 409 7.23 16.35 9.20
C GLN A 409 8.71 16.64 8.97
N LYS A 410 9.10 17.07 7.77
CA LYS A 410 10.49 17.44 7.46
C LYS A 410 10.94 18.61 8.32
N GLN A 411 10.15 19.68 8.38
CA GLN A 411 10.46 20.85 9.21
C GLN A 411 10.64 20.47 10.69
N MET A 412 9.77 19.63 11.22
CA MET A 412 9.86 19.18 12.61
C MET A 412 11.15 18.37 12.89
N ILE A 413 11.58 17.54 11.93
CA ILE A 413 12.87 16.82 12.05
C ILE A 413 14.04 17.82 12.03
N ASP A 414 13.98 18.83 11.17
CA ASP A 414 15.01 19.87 11.09
C ASP A 414 15.04 20.72 12.37
N ASP A 415 13.88 21.09 12.91
CA ASP A 415 13.74 21.79 14.18
C ASP A 415 14.29 20.97 15.35
N PHE A 416 14.04 19.66 15.36
CA PHE A 416 14.62 18.75 16.35
C PHE A 416 16.12 18.61 16.19
N ARG A 417 16.63 18.56 14.95
CA ARG A 417 18.07 18.53 14.65
C ARG A 417 18.76 19.79 15.14
N ASN A 418 18.11 20.94 15.01
CA ASN A 418 18.60 22.25 15.43
C ASN A 418 18.39 22.54 16.94
N GLY A 419 17.76 21.62 17.70
CA GLY A 419 17.59 21.75 19.14
C GLY A 419 16.49 22.73 19.57
N ILE A 420 15.53 23.09 18.67
CA ILE A 420 14.37 23.90 19.01
C ILE A 420 13.53 23.20 20.08
N PHE A 421 13.46 21.89 20.02
CA PHE A 421 12.95 21.02 21.09
C PHE A 421 13.87 19.83 21.31
N ASN A 422 13.88 19.28 22.53
CA ASN A 422 14.80 18.24 22.97
C ASN A 422 14.15 16.87 23.16
N VAL A 423 12.83 16.79 23.20
CA VAL A 423 12.08 15.55 23.31
C VAL A 423 11.12 15.40 22.14
N LEU A 424 11.25 14.30 21.39
CA LEU A 424 10.34 13.94 20.29
C LEU A 424 9.47 12.78 20.72
N VAL A 425 8.16 12.99 20.87
CA VAL A 425 7.19 11.91 21.14
C VAL A 425 6.67 11.38 19.81
N ALA A 426 7.08 10.17 19.44
CA ALA A 426 6.82 9.59 18.12
C ALA A 426 5.90 8.38 18.19
N THR A 427 4.99 8.28 17.22
CA THR A 427 4.22 7.05 16.96
C THR A 427 4.94 6.16 15.94
N SER A 428 4.28 5.14 15.42
CA SER A 428 4.86 4.18 14.46
C SER A 428 5.55 4.81 13.23
N ILE A 429 5.24 6.05 12.87
CA ILE A 429 5.89 6.73 11.73
C ILE A 429 7.37 7.07 12.01
N GLY A 430 7.75 7.19 13.28
CA GLY A 430 9.14 7.38 13.66
C GLY A 430 10.02 6.12 13.50
N GLU A 431 9.43 4.99 13.12
CA GLU A 431 10.11 3.71 13.00
C GLU A 431 10.82 3.57 11.65
N GLU A 432 10.13 3.90 10.55
CA GLU A 432 10.59 3.67 9.17
C GLU A 432 10.48 4.91 8.29
N GLY A 433 11.41 5.01 7.35
CA GLY A 433 11.27 5.87 6.17
C GLY A 433 11.49 7.36 6.37
N LEU A 434 11.99 7.79 7.54
CA LEU A 434 12.34 9.18 7.82
C LEU A 434 13.74 9.26 8.38
N ASP A 435 14.49 10.27 7.97
CA ASP A 435 15.85 10.56 8.48
C ASP A 435 15.75 11.29 9.85
N ILE A 436 15.19 10.58 10.84
CA ILE A 436 15.22 11.08 12.21
C ILE A 436 16.66 10.99 12.71
N PRO A 437 17.23 12.08 13.22
CA PRO A 437 18.58 12.06 13.75
C PRO A 437 18.69 11.05 14.89
N ARG A 438 19.84 10.40 15.01
CA ARG A 438 20.16 9.58 16.18
C ARG A 438 20.17 10.45 17.42
N VAL A 439 19.74 9.90 18.52
CA VAL A 439 19.54 10.58 19.80
C VAL A 439 20.36 9.91 20.89
N ASP A 440 20.50 10.60 22.00
CA ASP A 440 21.25 10.12 23.16
C ASP A 440 20.44 9.06 23.93
N LEU A 441 19.13 9.25 24.01
CA LEU A 441 18.23 8.34 24.72
C LEU A 441 16.97 8.02 23.91
N VAL A 442 16.64 6.72 23.81
CA VAL A 442 15.36 6.23 23.28
C VAL A 442 14.55 5.63 24.42
N VAL A 443 13.33 6.11 24.60
CA VAL A 443 12.40 5.57 25.59
C VAL A 443 11.23 4.88 24.90
N PHE A 444 10.96 3.62 25.23
CA PHE A 444 9.75 2.92 24.83
C PHE A 444 8.74 3.05 25.96
N TYR A 445 7.66 3.82 25.73
CA TYR A 445 6.58 3.95 26.69
C TYR A 445 5.87 2.62 26.94
N GLU A 446 5.86 1.74 25.93
CA GLU A 446 5.42 0.36 26.03
C GLU A 446 6.27 -0.58 25.15
N PRO A 447 6.48 -1.84 25.58
CA PRO A 447 7.10 -2.87 24.73
C PRO A 447 6.22 -3.19 23.52
N ILE A 448 6.86 -3.54 22.39
CA ILE A 448 6.15 -3.88 21.15
C ILE A 448 6.36 -5.36 20.84
N PRO A 449 5.30 -6.12 20.54
CA PRO A 449 5.41 -7.55 20.22
C PRO A 449 5.91 -7.84 18.80
N SER A 450 6.61 -6.89 18.17
CA SER A 450 7.16 -6.97 16.80
C SER A 450 8.67 -6.84 16.83
N ALA A 451 9.39 -7.89 16.37
CA ALA A 451 10.84 -7.86 16.25
C ALA A 451 11.32 -6.75 15.29
N ILE A 452 10.66 -6.59 14.13
CA ILE A 452 10.98 -5.56 13.13
C ILE A 452 10.94 -4.18 13.77
N ARG A 453 9.81 -3.80 14.37
CA ARG A 453 9.61 -2.48 14.97
C ARG A 453 10.55 -2.23 16.16
N SER A 454 10.81 -3.27 16.96
CA SER A 454 11.75 -3.19 18.09
C SER A 454 13.18 -2.87 17.62
N ILE A 455 13.65 -3.58 16.59
CA ILE A 455 14.97 -3.36 15.99
C ILE A 455 15.06 -1.95 15.39
N GLN A 456 14.06 -1.51 14.65
CA GLN A 456 14.03 -0.19 14.01
C GLN A 456 14.05 0.97 15.00
N ARG A 457 13.30 0.85 16.11
CA ARG A 457 13.28 1.86 17.18
C ARG A 457 14.60 1.91 17.95
N ARG A 458 15.19 0.75 18.29
CA ARG A 458 16.51 0.68 18.97
C ARG A 458 17.61 1.31 18.11
N GLY A 459 17.56 1.14 16.81
CA GLY A 459 18.54 1.71 15.87
C GLY A 459 18.53 3.24 15.74
N ARG A 460 17.73 3.96 16.53
CA ARG A 460 17.70 5.43 16.55
C ARG A 460 18.68 6.06 17.55
N THR A 461 19.37 5.26 18.38
CA THR A 461 20.39 5.74 19.33
C THR A 461 21.81 5.34 18.90
N GLY A 462 22.85 5.91 19.52
CA GLY A 462 24.26 5.54 19.35
C GLY A 462 24.99 6.28 18.22
N ARG A 463 25.17 7.63 18.30
CA ARG A 463 25.95 8.43 17.31
C ARG A 463 27.43 8.55 17.62
N GLN A 464 27.78 8.95 18.82
CA GLN A 464 29.16 9.23 19.26
C GLN A 464 29.53 8.56 20.58
N GLU A 465 28.52 8.22 21.40
CA GLU A 465 28.63 7.56 22.69
C GLU A 465 27.75 6.31 22.76
N LYS A 466 27.89 5.52 23.85
CA LYS A 466 27.02 4.37 24.11
C LYS A 466 25.55 4.78 24.01
N GLY A 467 24.82 4.13 23.10
CA GLY A 467 23.38 4.37 22.96
C GLY A 467 22.64 3.84 24.18
N ARG A 468 21.62 4.59 24.67
CA ARG A 468 20.78 4.15 25.79
C ARG A 468 19.34 3.96 25.34
N VAL A 469 18.76 2.83 25.72
CA VAL A 469 17.34 2.49 25.46
C VAL A 469 16.69 2.13 26.78
N ILE A 470 15.61 2.80 27.13
CA ILE A 470 14.82 2.50 28.31
C ILE A 470 13.44 2.02 27.87
N ILE A 471 13.00 0.88 28.44
CA ILE A 471 11.69 0.29 28.14
C ILE A 471 10.87 0.30 29.42
N LEU A 472 9.80 1.11 29.43
CA LEU A 472 8.84 1.17 30.54
C LEU A 472 7.87 0.00 30.45
N MET A 473 7.61 -0.68 31.56
CA MET A 473 6.73 -1.84 31.60
C MET A 473 5.88 -1.82 32.87
N ALA A 474 4.59 -2.07 32.74
CA ALA A 474 3.73 -2.33 33.89
C ALA A 474 3.83 -3.82 34.29
N LYS A 475 4.13 -4.07 35.58
CA LYS A 475 4.32 -5.41 36.13
C LYS A 475 2.99 -6.18 36.16
N GLY A 476 3.02 -7.45 35.81
CA GLY A 476 1.83 -8.32 35.83
C GLY A 476 0.83 -7.99 34.70
N THR A 477 1.23 -7.25 33.68
CA THR A 477 0.41 -6.90 32.52
C THR A 477 0.93 -7.51 31.23
N ARG A 478 0.27 -7.20 30.12
CA ARG A 478 0.68 -7.60 28.76
C ARG A 478 2.04 -7.05 28.35
N ASP A 479 2.52 -5.98 28.96
CA ASP A 479 3.84 -5.41 28.68
C ASP A 479 4.95 -6.46 28.86
N GLU A 480 4.88 -7.28 29.93
CA GLU A 480 5.85 -8.36 30.12
C GLU A 480 5.75 -9.43 29.03
N GLY A 481 4.53 -9.79 28.62
CA GLY A 481 4.29 -10.72 27.54
C GLY A 481 4.84 -10.20 26.19
N TYR A 482 4.64 -8.93 25.87
CA TYR A 482 5.12 -8.31 24.64
C TYR A 482 6.65 -8.30 24.56
N ARG A 483 7.35 -8.05 25.66
CA ARG A 483 8.80 -8.16 25.75
C ARG A 483 9.30 -9.55 25.34
N TRP A 484 8.72 -10.61 25.97
CA TRP A 484 9.09 -11.98 25.68
C TRP A 484 8.80 -12.38 24.23
N VAL A 485 7.68 -11.96 23.71
CA VAL A 485 7.29 -12.21 22.30
C VAL A 485 8.27 -11.55 21.34
N ALA A 486 8.65 -10.29 21.56
CA ALA A 486 9.61 -9.59 20.71
C ALA A 486 10.96 -10.29 20.67
N HIS A 487 11.50 -10.65 21.86
CA HIS A 487 12.79 -11.34 21.98
C HIS A 487 12.79 -12.72 21.31
N HIS A 488 11.74 -13.52 21.51
CA HIS A 488 11.62 -14.83 20.87
C HIS A 488 11.48 -14.72 19.34
N LYS A 489 10.73 -13.74 18.86
CA LYS A 489 10.60 -13.49 17.42
C LYS A 489 11.92 -13.07 16.79
N GLU A 490 12.71 -12.23 17.46
CA GLU A 490 14.03 -11.81 16.98
C GLU A 490 14.99 -13.03 16.87
N LYS A 491 15.09 -13.85 17.91
CA LYS A 491 15.89 -15.09 17.89
C LYS A 491 15.40 -16.08 16.82
N LYS A 492 14.08 -16.22 16.66
CA LYS A 492 13.48 -17.08 15.64
C LYS A 492 13.81 -16.59 14.24
N MET A 493 13.81 -15.27 14.01
CA MET A 493 14.16 -14.65 12.74
C MET A 493 15.57 -15.05 12.31
N TYR A 494 16.57 -14.84 13.15
CA TYR A 494 17.96 -15.18 12.81
C TYR A 494 18.15 -16.68 12.56
N ARG A 495 17.54 -17.56 13.36
CA ARG A 495 17.57 -19.01 13.11
C ARG A 495 16.94 -19.38 11.77
N ASN A 496 15.81 -18.77 11.43
CA ASN A 496 15.13 -19.01 10.16
C ASN A 496 15.99 -18.56 8.96
N LEU A 497 16.63 -17.39 9.06
CA LEU A 497 17.53 -16.89 8.00
C LEU A 497 18.72 -17.82 7.77
N LEU A 498 19.39 -18.25 8.83
CA LEU A 498 20.52 -19.19 8.72
C LEU A 498 20.09 -20.53 8.14
N SER A 499 18.91 -21.04 8.51
CA SER A 499 18.34 -22.28 7.94
C SER A 499 18.03 -22.13 6.44
N LEU A 500 17.46 -20.98 6.03
CA LEU A 500 17.18 -20.70 4.62
C LEU A 500 18.47 -20.54 3.79
N ARG A 501 19.47 -19.86 4.31
CA ARG A 501 20.77 -19.74 3.65
C ARG A 501 21.37 -21.11 3.32
N LYS A 502 21.33 -22.04 4.31
CA LYS A 502 21.77 -23.42 4.09
C LYS A 502 20.97 -24.13 2.99
N LYS A 503 19.65 -23.96 2.96
CA LYS A 503 18.78 -24.57 1.93
C LYS A 503 19.02 -23.99 0.55
N LEU A 504 19.18 -22.68 0.41
CA LEU A 504 19.47 -22.03 -0.86
C LEU A 504 20.81 -22.51 -1.44
N ASN A 505 21.84 -22.59 -0.60
CA ASN A 505 23.15 -23.11 -1.03
C ASN A 505 23.08 -24.58 -1.48
N LEU A 506 22.21 -25.41 -0.91
CA LEU A 506 22.01 -26.79 -1.34
C LEU A 506 21.23 -26.88 -2.66
N SER A 507 20.22 -26.00 -2.88
CA SER A 507 19.39 -25.98 -4.10
C SER A 507 20.15 -25.49 -5.35
N LEU A 508 21.24 -24.74 -5.19
CA LEU A 508 22.08 -24.30 -6.30
C LEU A 508 22.83 -25.46 -6.99
N TYR A 509 22.95 -26.63 -6.33
CA TYR A 509 23.49 -27.84 -6.93
C TYR A 509 22.47 -28.60 -7.79
N GLU A 510 21.17 -28.24 -7.73
CA GLU A 510 20.08 -28.84 -8.51
C GLU A 510 19.53 -27.88 -9.57
N LYS A 511 20.34 -27.11 -10.28
CA LYS A 511 19.85 -26.34 -11.43
C LYS A 511 19.36 -27.30 -12.52
N LYS A 512 18.05 -27.51 -12.59
CA LYS A 512 17.37 -27.96 -13.78
C LYS A 512 17.39 -26.84 -14.80
N ASP A 513 18.00 -27.08 -15.95
CA ASP A 513 17.93 -26.18 -17.09
C ASP A 513 16.45 -25.88 -17.41
N ALA A 514 16.07 -24.63 -17.28
CA ALA A 514 14.76 -24.20 -17.74
C ALA A 514 14.78 -24.25 -19.28
N PRO A 515 13.78 -24.86 -19.94
CA PRO A 515 13.73 -24.87 -21.39
C PRO A 515 13.62 -23.45 -21.92
N ILE A 516 14.52 -23.10 -22.82
CA ILE A 516 14.47 -21.87 -23.60
C ILE A 516 13.31 -22.00 -24.58
N THR A 517 12.13 -21.58 -24.21
CA THR A 517 11.03 -21.43 -25.17
C THR A 517 11.09 -20.00 -25.71
N ASN A 518 11.88 -19.82 -26.74
CA ASN A 518 11.75 -18.67 -27.66
C ASN A 518 10.48 -18.88 -28.50
N PHE A 519 9.35 -18.40 -27.98
CA PHE A 519 8.19 -18.15 -28.82
C PHE A 519 8.12 -16.66 -29.10
N THR A 520 8.25 -16.30 -30.35
CA THR A 520 7.78 -15.02 -30.93
C THR A 520 6.25 -15.03 -30.88
N GLU A 521 5.68 -14.90 -29.70
CA GLU A 521 4.25 -14.66 -29.56
C GLU A 521 3.98 -13.21 -29.94
N GLN A 522 3.03 -12.99 -30.86
CA GLN A 522 2.51 -11.67 -31.16
C GLN A 522 2.03 -11.03 -29.85
N LYS A 523 2.61 -9.88 -29.49
CA LYS A 523 2.28 -9.18 -28.25
C LYS A 523 0.87 -8.64 -28.37
N ILE A 524 -0.04 -9.14 -27.57
CA ILE A 524 -1.43 -8.67 -27.47
C ILE A 524 -1.44 -7.24 -26.93
N LYS A 525 -2.20 -6.35 -27.58
CA LYS A 525 -2.36 -4.96 -27.15
C LYS A 525 -3.73 -4.75 -26.52
N VAL A 526 -3.77 -4.21 -25.31
CA VAL A 526 -5.00 -3.91 -24.55
C VAL A 526 -4.99 -2.42 -24.19
N PHE A 527 -6.04 -1.68 -24.53
CA PHE A 527 -6.24 -0.34 -24.02
C PHE A 527 -7.13 -0.42 -22.78
N ALA A 528 -6.70 0.22 -21.71
CA ALA A 528 -7.43 0.24 -20.44
C ALA A 528 -7.69 1.67 -19.97
N ASP A 529 -8.86 1.89 -19.36
CA ASP A 529 -9.18 3.18 -18.79
C ASP A 529 -8.19 3.58 -17.70
N TYR A 530 -7.83 4.85 -17.66
CA TYR A 530 -6.91 5.38 -16.65
C TYR A 530 -7.40 5.18 -15.20
N ARG A 531 -8.72 5.07 -15.00
CA ARG A 531 -9.33 4.81 -13.69
C ARG A 531 -9.02 3.41 -13.17
N GLU A 532 -8.80 2.44 -14.09
CA GLU A 532 -8.41 1.07 -13.80
C GLU A 532 -6.93 0.90 -13.39
N LYS A 533 -6.16 1.98 -13.36
CA LYS A 533 -4.72 1.99 -13.05
C LYS A 533 -4.31 1.22 -11.79
N GLY A 534 -5.19 1.14 -10.79
CA GLY A 534 -4.96 0.42 -9.54
C GLY A 534 -5.49 -1.01 -9.52
N SER A 535 -6.12 -1.49 -10.59
CA SER A 535 -6.72 -2.81 -10.61
C SER A 535 -5.68 -3.92 -10.75
N GLY A 536 -5.89 -5.04 -10.06
CA GLY A 536 -5.06 -6.24 -10.19
C GLY A 536 -5.05 -6.81 -11.62
N VAL A 537 -6.11 -6.54 -12.39
CA VAL A 537 -6.27 -6.97 -13.77
C VAL A 537 -5.17 -6.39 -14.67
N ILE A 538 -4.90 -5.09 -14.58
CA ILE A 538 -3.87 -4.42 -15.38
C ILE A 538 -2.48 -4.98 -15.09
N ARG A 539 -2.19 -5.22 -13.80
CA ARG A 539 -0.93 -5.81 -13.38
C ARG A 539 -0.76 -7.23 -13.96
N GLU A 540 -1.78 -8.06 -13.84
CA GLU A 540 -1.77 -9.43 -14.33
C GLU A 540 -1.63 -9.48 -15.86
N LEU A 541 -2.31 -8.59 -16.62
CA LEU A 541 -2.14 -8.45 -18.06
C LEU A 541 -0.69 -8.11 -18.45
N ALA A 542 -0.06 -7.19 -17.74
CA ALA A 542 1.33 -6.80 -17.98
C ALA A 542 2.32 -7.94 -17.60
N GLU A 543 2.07 -8.66 -16.51
CA GLU A 543 2.86 -9.83 -16.11
C GLU A 543 2.80 -10.94 -17.17
N ASN A 544 1.65 -11.09 -17.84
CA ASN A 544 1.42 -12.11 -18.88
C ASN A 544 1.73 -11.62 -20.31
N ASN A 545 2.62 -10.66 -20.50
CA ASN A 545 3.13 -10.16 -21.78
C ASN A 545 2.17 -9.33 -22.65
N ALA A 546 1.01 -8.91 -22.14
CA ALA A 546 0.16 -7.96 -22.85
C ALA A 546 0.78 -6.55 -22.81
N ILE A 547 0.71 -5.83 -23.93
CA ILE A 547 1.04 -4.41 -23.98
C ILE A 547 -0.20 -3.65 -23.53
N VAL A 548 -0.16 -3.07 -22.33
CA VAL A 548 -1.26 -2.31 -21.77
C VAL A 548 -1.02 -0.81 -22.00
N SER A 549 -1.92 -0.16 -22.73
CA SER A 549 -1.93 1.29 -22.91
C SER A 549 -3.01 1.91 -22.02
N LEU A 550 -2.60 2.77 -21.08
CA LEU A 550 -3.53 3.48 -20.19
C LEU A 550 -3.95 4.79 -20.85
N GLU A 551 -5.24 4.90 -21.17
CA GLU A 551 -5.84 6.07 -21.81
C GLU A 551 -7.14 6.46 -21.11
N LYS A 552 -7.65 7.65 -21.38
CA LYS A 552 -8.98 8.05 -20.92
C LYS A 552 -10.02 7.45 -21.86
N LEU A 553 -10.65 6.38 -21.46
CA LEU A 553 -11.70 5.73 -22.22
C LEU A 553 -13.07 6.27 -21.78
N GLU A 554 -13.95 6.58 -22.75
CA GLU A 554 -15.25 7.17 -22.45
C GLU A 554 -16.35 6.10 -22.27
N TYR A 555 -16.20 4.93 -22.90
CA TYR A 555 -17.30 3.98 -23.09
C TYR A 555 -17.02 2.55 -22.64
N ALA A 556 -15.83 2.25 -22.18
CA ALA A 556 -15.43 0.92 -21.70
C ALA A 556 -14.26 1.01 -20.71
N ASP A 557 -14.09 0.02 -19.87
CA ASP A 557 -12.89 -0.09 -19.00
C ASP A 557 -11.71 -0.70 -19.75
N TYR A 558 -11.97 -1.63 -20.68
CA TYR A 558 -10.94 -2.23 -21.54
C TYR A 558 -11.42 -2.29 -23.00
N ILE A 559 -10.53 -1.95 -23.94
CA ILE A 559 -10.76 -2.07 -25.37
C ILE A 559 -9.72 -3.05 -25.95
N LEU A 560 -10.21 -4.12 -26.58
CA LEU A 560 -9.40 -5.23 -27.06
C LEU A 560 -9.24 -5.23 -28.59
N SER A 561 -10.19 -4.64 -29.30
CA SER A 561 -10.18 -4.42 -30.74
C SER A 561 -11.10 -3.26 -31.07
N SER A 562 -11.14 -2.81 -32.33
CA SER A 562 -12.10 -1.77 -32.78
C SER A 562 -13.57 -2.13 -32.55
N ARG A 563 -13.87 -3.41 -32.42
CA ARG A 563 -15.24 -3.94 -32.27
C ARG A 563 -15.54 -4.51 -30.89
N CYS A 564 -14.50 -4.71 -30.03
CA CYS A 564 -14.66 -5.37 -28.72
C CYS A 564 -14.29 -4.45 -27.57
N GLY A 565 -15.27 -4.11 -26.74
CA GLY A 565 -15.12 -3.36 -25.49
C GLY A 565 -15.64 -4.14 -24.28
N ILE A 566 -14.98 -4.01 -23.16
CA ILE A 566 -15.33 -4.67 -21.90
C ILE A 566 -15.60 -3.61 -20.83
N GLU A 567 -16.71 -3.75 -20.14
CA GLU A 567 -17.01 -3.09 -18.85
C GLU A 567 -16.78 -4.12 -17.75
N SER A 568 -15.93 -3.80 -16.77
CA SER A 568 -15.58 -4.69 -15.67
C SER A 568 -16.11 -4.12 -14.36
N LYS A 569 -16.77 -4.94 -13.57
CA LYS A 569 -17.34 -4.54 -12.28
C LYS A 569 -17.14 -5.62 -11.25
N THR A 570 -16.80 -5.23 -10.01
CA THR A 570 -16.95 -6.16 -8.90
C THR A 570 -18.41 -6.46 -8.64
N VAL A 571 -18.70 -7.58 -7.97
CA VAL A 571 -20.09 -7.92 -7.57
C VAL A 571 -20.76 -6.78 -6.81
N GLU A 572 -20.00 -6.11 -5.92
CA GLU A 572 -20.49 -4.96 -5.14
C GLU A 572 -20.82 -3.76 -6.04
N ASP A 573 -19.88 -3.36 -6.92
CA ASP A 573 -20.07 -2.21 -7.81
C ASP A 573 -21.17 -2.46 -8.84
N PHE A 574 -21.35 -3.70 -9.27
CA PHE A 574 -22.46 -4.07 -10.17
C PHE A 574 -23.82 -3.80 -9.51
N VAL A 575 -24.02 -4.25 -8.25
CA VAL A 575 -25.25 -4.02 -7.51
C VAL A 575 -25.44 -2.55 -7.16
N ASP A 576 -24.39 -1.86 -6.73
CA ASP A 576 -24.42 -0.41 -6.44
C ASP A 576 -24.79 0.39 -7.71
N SER A 577 -24.27 0.00 -8.88
CA SER A 577 -24.60 0.63 -10.16
C SER A 577 -26.05 0.41 -10.61
N ILE A 578 -26.68 -0.67 -10.17
CA ILE A 578 -28.13 -0.88 -10.37
C ILE A 578 -28.93 0.11 -9.50
N ILE A 579 -28.56 0.26 -8.24
CA ILE A 579 -29.24 1.15 -7.29
C ILE A 579 -29.15 2.61 -7.76
N ASP A 580 -27.96 3.03 -8.20
CA ASP A 580 -27.69 4.41 -8.64
C ASP A 580 -28.24 4.71 -10.05
N GLY A 581 -28.69 3.69 -10.79
CA GLY A 581 -29.15 3.83 -12.17
C GLY A 581 -28.04 4.04 -13.21
N ARG A 582 -26.76 4.06 -12.81
CA ARG A 582 -25.60 4.28 -13.69
C ARG A 582 -25.42 3.15 -14.70
N LEU A 583 -25.70 1.91 -14.30
CA LEU A 583 -25.44 0.72 -15.10
C LEU A 583 -26.12 0.79 -16.47
N LEU A 584 -27.37 1.23 -16.53
CA LEU A 584 -28.12 1.32 -17.78
C LEU A 584 -27.51 2.32 -18.78
N HIS A 585 -26.94 3.42 -18.30
CA HIS A 585 -26.23 4.40 -19.13
C HIS A 585 -24.93 3.82 -19.68
N GLN A 586 -24.16 3.11 -18.86
CA GLN A 586 -22.91 2.45 -19.27
C GLN A 586 -23.18 1.36 -20.31
N ILE A 587 -24.22 0.53 -20.11
CA ILE A 587 -24.66 -0.51 -21.05
C ILE A 587 -25.02 0.10 -22.42
N LYS A 588 -25.81 1.18 -22.42
CA LYS A 588 -26.19 1.88 -23.67
C LYS A 588 -24.96 2.43 -24.39
N ALA A 589 -24.05 3.05 -23.65
CA ALA A 589 -22.82 3.58 -24.21
C ALA A 589 -21.94 2.46 -24.79
N LEU A 590 -21.76 1.37 -24.06
CA LEU A 590 -20.98 0.21 -24.49
C LEU A 590 -21.59 -0.42 -25.76
N LYS A 591 -22.93 -0.63 -25.80
CA LYS A 591 -23.63 -1.21 -26.95
C LYS A 591 -23.57 -0.34 -28.20
N ASN A 592 -23.62 0.98 -28.02
CA ASN A 592 -23.60 1.91 -29.15
C ASN A 592 -22.21 2.06 -29.79
N ASN A 593 -21.14 1.78 -29.03
CA ASN A 593 -19.77 2.00 -29.51
C ASN A 593 -19.06 0.70 -29.92
N PHE A 594 -19.52 -0.48 -29.47
CA PHE A 594 -18.86 -1.74 -29.78
C PHE A 594 -19.83 -2.74 -30.40
N GLU A 595 -19.38 -3.47 -31.42
CA GLU A 595 -20.13 -4.58 -32.01
C GLU A 595 -20.21 -5.80 -31.07
N ARG A 596 -19.11 -6.04 -30.35
CA ARG A 596 -18.94 -7.14 -29.39
C ARG A 596 -18.71 -6.59 -27.96
N PRO A 597 -19.71 -5.96 -27.36
CA PRO A 597 -19.63 -5.49 -25.98
C PRO A 597 -19.72 -6.67 -25.02
N ILE A 598 -18.97 -6.62 -23.93
CA ILE A 598 -18.95 -7.66 -22.89
C ILE A 598 -19.00 -6.99 -21.52
N ILE A 599 -19.76 -7.57 -20.60
CA ILE A 599 -19.72 -7.19 -19.18
C ILE A 599 -19.06 -8.33 -18.41
N VAL A 600 -18.05 -7.98 -17.60
CA VAL A 600 -17.41 -8.91 -16.69
C VAL A 600 -17.79 -8.55 -15.27
N ILE A 601 -18.27 -9.53 -14.50
CA ILE A 601 -18.56 -9.38 -13.06
C ILE A 601 -17.52 -10.18 -12.29
N GLU A 602 -16.64 -9.48 -11.57
CA GLU A 602 -15.54 -10.06 -10.80
C GLU A 602 -15.98 -10.32 -9.35
N GLY A 603 -15.81 -11.55 -8.89
CA GLY A 603 -16.02 -11.95 -7.51
C GLY A 603 -16.82 -13.24 -7.36
N THR A 604 -16.65 -13.86 -6.17
CA THR A 604 -17.33 -15.10 -5.79
C THR A 604 -18.48 -14.88 -4.80
N GLN A 605 -18.73 -13.61 -4.44
CA GLN A 605 -19.81 -13.27 -3.51
C GLN A 605 -21.17 -13.52 -4.15
N ASP A 606 -22.13 -13.90 -3.32
CA ASP A 606 -23.51 -14.01 -3.79
C ASP A 606 -24.08 -12.61 -4.09
N ILE A 607 -24.34 -12.33 -5.37
CA ILE A 607 -24.83 -11.05 -5.89
C ILE A 607 -26.12 -10.57 -5.20
N TYR A 608 -26.90 -11.49 -4.66
CA TYR A 608 -28.18 -11.19 -3.98
C TYR A 608 -27.99 -10.84 -2.49
N SER A 609 -26.83 -11.11 -1.92
CA SER A 609 -26.55 -10.91 -0.49
C SER A 609 -25.72 -9.65 -0.20
N VAL A 610 -25.16 -9.02 -1.22
CA VAL A 610 -24.22 -7.90 -1.09
C VAL A 610 -24.90 -6.62 -0.59
N ARG A 611 -26.13 -6.37 -1.03
CA ARG A 611 -26.95 -5.22 -0.63
C ARG A 611 -28.39 -5.65 -0.37
N ASN A 612 -29.12 -4.84 0.37
CA ASN A 612 -30.56 -5.07 0.60
C ASN A 612 -31.39 -4.57 -0.61
N VAL A 613 -31.31 -5.30 -1.72
CA VAL A 613 -32.04 -5.04 -2.97
C VAL A 613 -32.94 -6.22 -3.27
N HIS A 614 -34.15 -5.96 -3.79
CA HIS A 614 -35.05 -7.02 -4.14
C HIS A 614 -34.45 -7.88 -5.28
N HIS A 615 -34.50 -9.20 -5.16
CA HIS A 615 -33.95 -10.15 -6.14
C HIS A 615 -34.40 -9.87 -7.59
N ASN A 616 -35.67 -9.52 -7.78
CA ASN A 616 -36.24 -9.24 -9.12
C ASN A 616 -35.62 -7.99 -9.77
N ALA A 617 -35.08 -7.04 -9.01
CA ALA A 617 -34.39 -5.87 -9.58
C ALA A 617 -33.05 -6.28 -10.22
N ILE A 618 -32.32 -7.16 -9.56
CA ILE A 618 -31.03 -7.68 -10.07
C ILE A 618 -31.31 -8.59 -11.28
N LEU A 619 -32.25 -9.55 -11.16
CA LEU A 619 -32.65 -10.43 -12.27
C LEU A 619 -33.19 -9.66 -13.47
N GLY A 620 -34.02 -8.65 -13.23
CA GLY A 620 -34.58 -7.78 -14.28
C GLY A 620 -33.48 -7.01 -15.01
N MET A 621 -32.48 -6.50 -14.30
CA MET A 621 -31.33 -5.83 -14.93
C MET A 621 -30.50 -6.80 -15.75
N MET A 622 -30.17 -7.98 -15.21
CA MET A 622 -29.42 -9.01 -15.94
C MET A 622 -30.16 -9.45 -17.21
N ALA A 623 -31.48 -9.64 -17.12
CA ALA A 623 -32.31 -9.94 -18.28
C ALA A 623 -32.33 -8.79 -19.31
N THR A 624 -32.37 -7.54 -18.86
CA THR A 624 -32.29 -6.37 -19.74
C THR A 624 -30.93 -6.33 -20.47
N ILE A 625 -29.83 -6.58 -19.77
CA ILE A 625 -28.49 -6.62 -20.37
C ILE A 625 -28.39 -7.74 -21.41
N ALA A 626 -28.78 -8.95 -21.02
CA ALA A 626 -28.59 -10.13 -21.87
C ALA A 626 -29.57 -10.19 -23.04
N VAL A 627 -30.84 -9.85 -22.81
CA VAL A 627 -31.91 -10.03 -23.80
C VAL A 627 -32.19 -8.75 -24.59
N SER A 628 -32.41 -7.60 -23.89
CA SER A 628 -32.77 -6.36 -24.58
C SER A 628 -31.56 -5.72 -25.29
N TYR A 629 -30.39 -5.79 -24.72
CA TYR A 629 -29.16 -5.23 -25.31
C TYR A 629 -28.28 -6.28 -26.00
N GLY A 630 -28.52 -7.58 -25.77
CA GLY A 630 -27.72 -8.67 -26.35
C GLY A 630 -26.24 -8.63 -25.92
N ILE A 631 -25.97 -8.22 -24.68
CA ILE A 631 -24.60 -8.12 -24.15
C ILE A 631 -24.35 -9.34 -23.25
N PRO A 632 -23.35 -10.18 -23.56
CA PRO A 632 -22.97 -11.28 -22.68
C PRO A 632 -22.43 -10.78 -21.34
N ILE A 633 -22.84 -11.47 -20.27
CA ILE A 633 -22.35 -11.27 -18.91
C ILE A 633 -21.48 -12.48 -18.58
N ILE A 634 -20.24 -12.25 -18.22
CA ILE A 634 -19.30 -13.29 -17.83
C ILE A 634 -18.87 -13.05 -16.38
N GLN A 635 -18.97 -14.07 -15.55
CA GLN A 635 -18.51 -13.97 -14.16
C GLN A 635 -17.10 -14.57 -14.03
N THR A 636 -16.24 -13.86 -13.33
CA THR A 636 -14.87 -14.32 -12.98
C THR A 636 -14.72 -14.31 -11.46
N ARG A 637 -13.85 -15.17 -10.95
CA ARG A 637 -13.64 -15.34 -9.50
C ARG A 637 -12.80 -14.22 -8.89
N ASP A 638 -11.79 -13.77 -9.64
CA ASP A 638 -10.81 -12.79 -9.19
C ASP A 638 -10.19 -12.06 -10.39
N PHE A 639 -9.35 -11.07 -10.09
CA PHE A 639 -8.64 -10.26 -11.10
C PHE A 639 -7.73 -11.10 -12.02
N LYS A 640 -7.23 -12.26 -11.57
CA LYS A 640 -6.38 -13.14 -12.40
C LYS A 640 -7.19 -13.82 -13.47
N GLU A 641 -8.37 -14.33 -13.09
CA GLU A 641 -9.29 -14.93 -14.05
C GLU A 641 -9.85 -13.89 -15.02
N THR A 642 -10.13 -12.65 -14.53
CA THR A 642 -10.52 -11.52 -15.38
C THR A 642 -9.42 -11.19 -16.40
N ALA A 643 -8.16 -11.08 -15.98
CA ALA A 643 -7.05 -10.81 -16.86
C ALA A 643 -6.83 -11.94 -17.89
N ALA A 644 -6.93 -13.20 -17.47
CA ALA A 644 -6.83 -14.35 -18.37
C ALA A 644 -7.95 -14.35 -19.42
N LEU A 645 -9.18 -14.02 -19.03
CA LEU A 645 -10.33 -13.87 -19.93
C LEU A 645 -10.07 -12.76 -20.97
N ILE A 646 -9.65 -11.59 -20.51
CA ILE A 646 -9.31 -10.45 -21.38
C ILE A 646 -8.23 -10.84 -22.39
N GLN A 647 -7.18 -11.54 -21.96
CA GLN A 647 -6.11 -12.01 -22.87
C GLN A 647 -6.62 -12.98 -23.93
N ILE A 648 -7.45 -13.94 -23.54
CA ILE A 648 -8.03 -14.93 -24.48
C ILE A 648 -8.88 -14.23 -25.53
N ILE A 649 -9.72 -13.27 -25.09
CA ILE A 649 -10.58 -12.52 -26.01
C ILE A 649 -9.73 -11.60 -26.91
N ALA A 650 -8.75 -10.88 -26.34
CA ALA A 650 -7.87 -10.00 -27.10
C ALA A 650 -7.08 -10.76 -28.16
N ARG A 651 -6.55 -11.95 -27.83
CA ARG A 651 -5.86 -12.80 -28.78
C ARG A 651 -6.75 -13.15 -29.95
N ARG A 652 -7.96 -13.65 -29.70
CA ARG A 652 -8.91 -14.01 -30.75
C ARG A 652 -9.31 -12.82 -31.61
N GLU A 653 -9.59 -11.68 -30.99
CA GLU A 653 -9.99 -10.45 -31.70
C GLU A 653 -8.88 -9.90 -32.58
N GLN A 654 -7.63 -9.96 -32.14
CA GLN A 654 -6.48 -9.44 -32.88
C GLN A 654 -5.93 -10.38 -33.94
N GLU A 655 -6.05 -11.71 -33.74
CA GLU A 655 -5.74 -12.73 -34.77
C GLU A 655 -6.74 -12.66 -35.95
N GLU A 656 -8.02 -12.44 -35.67
CA GLU A 656 -9.06 -12.29 -36.71
C GLU A 656 -8.98 -10.95 -37.48
N SER A 657 -8.46 -9.87 -36.85
CA SER A 657 -8.53 -8.51 -37.39
C SER A 657 -7.27 -8.03 -38.14
N GLY A 658 -6.18 -8.81 -38.12
CA GLY A 658 -4.88 -8.36 -38.67
C GLY A 658 -4.19 -7.29 -37.80
N SER A 659 -2.86 -7.17 -37.91
CA SER A 659 -1.95 -6.54 -36.93
C SER A 659 -2.02 -5.02 -36.72
N ASN A 660 -2.95 -4.27 -37.33
CA ASN A 660 -3.04 -2.81 -37.19
C ASN A 660 -4.35 -2.38 -36.49
N PHE A 661 -4.32 -2.39 -35.17
CA PHE A 661 -5.41 -1.89 -34.34
C PHE A 661 -5.12 -0.46 -33.86
N SER A 662 -6.05 0.47 -34.17
CA SER A 662 -6.05 1.87 -33.71
C SER A 662 -7.32 2.15 -32.89
N LEU A 663 -7.21 2.97 -31.83
CA LEU A 663 -8.34 3.43 -31.00
C LEU A 663 -9.41 4.20 -31.77
N HIS A 664 -9.02 4.81 -32.91
CA HIS A 664 -9.91 5.57 -33.80
C HIS A 664 -10.42 4.74 -34.98
N ALA A 665 -10.55 3.40 -34.77
CA ALA A 665 -11.10 2.56 -35.81
C ALA A 665 -12.57 2.88 -36.02
N ASP A 666 -12.82 3.58 -37.09
CA ASP A 666 -14.14 3.98 -37.56
C ASP A 666 -15.04 2.77 -37.72
N ARG A 667 -16.19 2.80 -37.05
CA ARG A 667 -17.31 1.93 -37.33
C ARG A 667 -17.76 2.24 -38.78
N LYS A 668 -17.39 1.39 -39.74
CA LYS A 668 -17.92 1.54 -41.10
C LYS A 668 -19.44 1.37 -41.00
N PRO A 669 -20.22 2.42 -41.31
CA PRO A 669 -21.67 2.32 -41.28
C PRO A 669 -22.12 1.25 -42.28
N PRO A 670 -23.06 0.36 -41.92
CA PRO A 670 -23.41 -0.80 -42.74
C PRO A 670 -24.16 -0.42 -44.05
N THR A 671 -24.82 0.74 -44.10
CA THR A 671 -25.59 1.18 -45.27
C THR A 671 -25.00 2.49 -45.86
N LEU A 672 -25.19 2.70 -47.17
CA LEU A 672 -24.78 3.96 -47.85
C LEU A 672 -25.40 5.18 -47.15
N LYS A 673 -26.62 5.10 -46.69
CA LYS A 673 -27.32 6.15 -45.96
C LYS A 673 -26.59 6.50 -44.66
N GLU A 674 -26.22 5.50 -43.88
CA GLU A 674 -25.50 5.66 -42.61
C GLU A 674 -24.08 6.19 -42.87
N GLN A 675 -23.43 5.79 -43.98
CA GLN A 675 -22.14 6.33 -44.38
C GLN A 675 -22.22 7.82 -44.67
N GLN A 676 -23.26 8.28 -45.39
CA GLN A 676 -23.51 9.68 -45.64
C GLN A 676 -23.81 10.48 -44.37
N GLU A 677 -24.63 9.92 -43.48
CA GLU A 677 -24.95 10.51 -42.17
C GLU A 677 -23.69 10.65 -41.33
N TYR A 678 -22.81 9.64 -41.34
CA TYR A 678 -21.53 9.66 -40.64
C TYR A 678 -20.59 10.74 -41.14
N VAL A 679 -20.37 10.83 -42.44
CA VAL A 679 -19.49 11.84 -43.06
C VAL A 679 -19.94 13.27 -42.69
N ILE A 680 -21.23 13.54 -42.73
CA ILE A 680 -21.75 14.88 -42.42
C ILE A 680 -21.75 15.15 -40.91
N SER A 681 -21.97 14.14 -40.07
CA SER A 681 -21.91 14.32 -38.63
C SER A 681 -20.50 14.48 -38.04
N SER A 682 -19.45 14.18 -38.83
CA SER A 682 -18.06 14.43 -38.44
C SER A 682 -17.62 15.88 -38.67
N LEU A 683 -18.41 16.71 -39.33
CA LEU A 683 -18.13 18.14 -39.49
C LEU A 683 -18.33 18.91 -38.18
N PRO A 684 -17.51 19.94 -37.88
CA PRO A 684 -17.56 20.69 -36.63
C PRO A 684 -18.95 21.28 -36.34
N GLY A 685 -19.46 21.04 -35.14
CA GLY A 685 -20.77 21.55 -34.70
C GLY A 685 -21.97 20.83 -35.29
N ILE A 686 -21.78 19.76 -36.08
CA ILE A 686 -22.83 18.93 -36.64
C ILE A 686 -22.86 17.58 -35.91
N ASN A 687 -24.01 17.23 -35.38
CA ASN A 687 -24.30 15.90 -34.82
C ASN A 687 -25.26 15.15 -35.75
N LEU A 688 -25.56 13.88 -35.44
CA LEU A 688 -26.44 13.04 -36.26
C LEU A 688 -27.83 13.64 -36.43
N THR A 689 -28.32 14.43 -35.48
CA THR A 689 -29.64 15.13 -35.51
C THR A 689 -29.63 16.30 -36.51
N LEU A 690 -28.47 16.89 -36.81
CA LEU A 690 -28.32 17.96 -37.79
C LEU A 690 -27.85 17.43 -39.15
N ALA A 691 -27.14 16.32 -39.21
CA ALA A 691 -26.70 15.68 -40.46
C ALA A 691 -27.90 15.19 -41.31
N LYS A 692 -28.94 14.64 -40.66
CA LYS A 692 -30.14 14.17 -41.38
C LYS A 692 -30.89 15.29 -42.10
N PRO A 693 -31.21 16.44 -41.50
CA PRO A 693 -31.83 17.57 -42.20
C PRO A 693 -30.97 18.08 -43.37
N LEU A 694 -29.65 18.20 -43.19
CA LEU A 694 -28.71 18.60 -44.25
C LEU A 694 -28.77 17.62 -45.42
N LEU A 695 -28.68 16.32 -45.18
CA LEU A 695 -28.77 15.29 -46.21
C LEU A 695 -30.15 15.22 -46.90
N ASN A 696 -31.20 15.46 -46.13
CA ASN A 696 -32.56 15.53 -46.71
C ASN A 696 -32.77 16.72 -47.62
N HIS A 697 -32.15 17.89 -47.30
CA HIS A 697 -32.23 19.11 -48.11
C HIS A 697 -31.38 19.00 -49.36
N PHE A 698 -30.05 18.70 -49.20
CA PHE A 698 -29.09 18.69 -50.28
C PHE A 698 -29.00 17.37 -51.07
N LYS A 699 -29.60 16.28 -50.59
CA LYS A 699 -29.68 14.93 -51.18
C LYS A 699 -28.34 14.16 -51.24
N THR A 700 -27.20 14.84 -51.35
CA THR A 700 -25.87 14.20 -51.45
C THR A 700 -24.84 14.93 -50.60
N VAL A 701 -23.82 14.20 -50.10
CA VAL A 701 -22.65 14.76 -49.42
C VAL A 701 -21.96 15.80 -50.30
N LYS A 702 -21.82 15.54 -51.62
CA LYS A 702 -21.21 16.47 -52.60
C LYS A 702 -21.92 17.81 -52.64
N ASN A 703 -23.27 17.82 -52.61
CA ASN A 703 -24.04 19.08 -52.66
C ASN A 703 -23.87 19.88 -51.35
N ILE A 704 -23.75 19.23 -50.21
CA ILE A 704 -23.50 19.89 -48.92
C ILE A 704 -22.10 20.53 -48.90
N VAL A 705 -21.09 19.81 -49.38
CA VAL A 705 -19.71 20.30 -49.48
C VAL A 705 -19.61 21.53 -50.43
N ASN A 706 -20.32 21.50 -51.55
CA ASN A 706 -20.32 22.58 -52.52
C ASN A 706 -21.30 23.73 -52.22
N ALA A 707 -22.20 23.59 -51.27
CA ALA A 707 -23.16 24.63 -50.94
C ALA A 707 -22.51 25.86 -50.31
N GLY A 708 -22.96 27.04 -50.70
CA GLY A 708 -22.51 28.31 -50.14
C GLY A 708 -23.01 28.48 -48.69
N GLN A 709 -22.38 29.40 -47.94
CA GLN A 709 -22.72 29.66 -46.55
C GLN A 709 -24.20 30.03 -46.35
N GLU A 710 -24.78 30.81 -47.27
CA GLU A 710 -26.18 31.23 -47.25
C GLU A 710 -27.10 30.03 -47.47
N GLN A 711 -26.80 29.15 -48.43
CA GLN A 711 -27.58 27.94 -48.70
C GLN A 711 -27.58 26.94 -47.54
N LEU A 712 -26.46 26.81 -46.83
CA LEU A 712 -26.40 25.97 -45.66
C LEU A 712 -27.30 26.47 -44.52
N GLN A 713 -27.53 27.78 -44.43
CA GLN A 713 -28.42 28.41 -43.44
C GLN A 713 -29.91 28.21 -43.75
N GLU A 714 -30.29 27.78 -44.95
CA GLU A 714 -31.66 27.43 -45.27
C GLU A 714 -32.15 26.18 -44.53
N VAL A 715 -31.22 25.37 -43.98
CA VAL A 715 -31.53 24.17 -43.22
C VAL A 715 -31.82 24.52 -41.74
N GLU A 716 -32.94 24.07 -41.23
CA GLU A 716 -33.36 24.32 -39.83
C GLU A 716 -32.28 23.98 -38.83
N LYS A 717 -31.98 24.89 -37.87
CA LYS A 717 -30.97 24.80 -36.84
C LYS A 717 -29.53 24.94 -37.30
N ILE A 718 -29.26 25.28 -38.55
CA ILE A 718 -27.96 25.67 -39.06
C ILE A 718 -27.89 27.21 -39.12
N GLY A 719 -27.25 27.82 -38.14
CA GLY A 719 -27.03 29.26 -38.08
C GLY A 719 -25.69 29.69 -38.75
N PRO A 720 -25.44 31.01 -38.86
CA PRO A 720 -24.24 31.54 -39.53
C PRO A 720 -22.93 30.96 -39.01
N LEU A 721 -22.83 30.72 -37.70
CA LEU A 721 -21.61 30.20 -37.10
C LEU A 721 -21.31 28.75 -37.53
N LYS A 722 -22.34 27.90 -37.59
CA LYS A 722 -22.20 26.50 -37.99
C LYS A 722 -21.95 26.38 -39.49
N ALA A 723 -22.65 27.18 -40.30
CA ALA A 723 -22.40 27.25 -41.74
C ALA A 723 -20.97 27.66 -42.05
N LYS A 724 -20.43 28.65 -41.32
CA LYS A 724 -19.03 29.05 -41.42
C LYS A 724 -18.07 27.92 -41.02
N GLN A 725 -18.28 27.26 -39.90
CA GLN A 725 -17.45 26.15 -39.45
C GLN A 725 -17.40 24.97 -40.45
N ILE A 726 -18.51 24.68 -41.11
CA ILE A 726 -18.56 23.68 -42.18
C ILE A 726 -17.67 24.13 -43.33
N LYS A 727 -17.78 25.37 -43.75
CA LYS A 727 -16.99 25.93 -44.89
C LYS A 727 -15.52 26.00 -44.55
N ASP A 728 -15.16 26.42 -43.37
CA ASP A 728 -13.75 26.48 -42.92
C ASP A 728 -13.05 25.11 -43.01
N VAL A 729 -13.76 24.02 -42.75
CA VAL A 729 -13.20 22.65 -42.85
C VAL A 729 -13.17 22.16 -44.31
N VAL A 730 -14.21 22.49 -45.08
CA VAL A 730 -14.36 21.96 -46.43
C VAL A 730 -13.47 22.70 -47.43
N GLU A 731 -13.25 24.00 -47.24
CA GLU A 731 -12.46 24.87 -48.12
C GLU A 731 -11.06 25.16 -47.61
N GLY A 732 -10.77 24.85 -46.34
CA GLY A 732 -9.47 25.08 -45.73
C GLY A 732 -8.37 24.22 -46.37
N GLU A 733 -7.22 24.84 -46.69
CA GLU A 733 -6.04 24.10 -47.15
C GLU A 733 -5.48 23.23 -46.02
N TYR A 734 -5.20 21.96 -46.33
CA TYR A 734 -4.50 21.07 -45.39
C TYR A 734 -3.04 21.51 -45.26
N LYS A 735 -2.64 21.93 -44.05
CA LYS A 735 -1.27 22.31 -43.71
C LYS A 735 -0.77 21.43 -42.55
N ASP A 736 0.37 20.77 -42.74
CA ASP A 736 1.10 20.14 -41.67
C ASP A 736 1.72 21.23 -40.77
N ASN A 737 1.25 21.33 -39.52
CA ASN A 737 1.83 22.21 -38.50
C ASN A 737 2.95 21.50 -37.75
#